data_3f07324d33527092a30ad4de572529f7
#
_entry.id   3f07324d33527092a30ad4de572529f7
#
_cell.length_a   1.000
_cell.length_b   1.000
_cell.length_c   1.000
_cell.angle_alpha   90.00
_cell.angle_beta   90.00
_cell.angle_gamma   90.00
#
_symmetry.space_group_name_H-M   'P 1'
#
loop_
_entity.id
_entity.type
_entity.pdbx_description
1 polymer ?
#
loop_
_entity_poly.entity_id
_entity_poly.type
_entity_poly.pdbx_seq_one_letter_code
_entity_poly.pdbx_strand_id
1 'polypeptide(L)'
;MRHCRLGAFSLLLLATPLFAAELPKPFVTGLKNPESVCIGPDGLTYVTEIGEFDKDGDGAVTVIKDGKAVPFATKLDDPKGIVASADALYVTDKKRVLKIDLKGNVTTLAAPDKFPAPPLFLNDIELDRENGLLYVSDSGDLKGANGAVYRIDLRSNKLDLIVDSKRLPGLNTPNGLAMDGASHLLLADFGSGFLYRVKLEDFSSTKIAEGFEGSDGLTWDKNGQLFISSWKTGKVVGIPRPGQKAVLISDKFEQAADTCLDAAGLNLIVPDMKAGTLTAVPTAITGWEVDKSPLALKTEVAFPNLQWTGWSGTDDNGIVAPLRPILLTHFGDGSNRIVVPTQQGVIHVFPNDDAATKTEIFLDITDRVRYLDKQNEEGLLGLAFHPKFKQNGELFVFYTDKKAKMANVVSRFRVSKTDPKKADPASEEEIIRFEKPFWNHDGGTIAFGPDGYLYITHGDGGNGNDPFENGQNLKTLLGKVLRLDIDHKANGQNYAIPKDNPFAGQDAAPEIWAYGLRNVWRMAFDRGTGELWAGDVGQNLYEEINILKSGGNYGWNVREALHPFGKKGVDVNAKMVDPIWEYHHDVGKSITGGVVYRGKKLTELTGSYLYADYVSSHVWALTYDAKLGRVIANREIQSAGVPILSFGEDQDGEAYLLTFTQSGKGIYRLVKSAK
;
A
#
# COMPACT_ATOMS: atom_id res chain seq x y z
N MET A 1 54.21 33.06 27.46
CA MET A 1 54.58 31.65 27.19
C MET A 1 53.88 30.77 28.18
N ARG A 2 52.80 30.12 27.79
CA ARG A 2 52.23 28.92 28.42
C ARG A 2 51.51 28.13 27.33
N HIS A 3 52.06 27.00 26.98
CA HIS A 3 51.52 26.07 25.97
C HIS A 3 50.39 25.28 26.59
N CYS A 4 49.21 25.34 26.01
CA CYS A 4 48.12 24.40 26.24
C CYS A 4 48.21 23.32 25.19
N ARG A 5 48.48 22.08 25.62
CA ARG A 5 48.40 20.86 24.78
C ARG A 5 46.95 20.38 24.78
N LEU A 6 46.33 20.40 23.62
CA LEU A 6 45.08 19.63 23.37
C LEU A 6 45.39 18.16 23.18
N GLY A 7 44.94 17.35 24.09
CA GLY A 7 44.96 15.90 23.95
C GLY A 7 43.77 15.46 23.05
N ALA A 8 44.06 14.84 21.90
CA ALA A 8 43.11 14.19 21.07
C ALA A 8 42.71 12.86 21.72
N PHE A 9 41.46 12.77 22.18
CA PHE A 9 40.84 11.49 22.55
C PHE A 9 40.33 10.81 21.27
N SER A 10 41.07 9.81 20.80
CA SER A 10 40.58 8.89 19.77
C SER A 10 39.59 7.92 20.42
N LEU A 11 38.28 8.10 20.11
CA LEU A 11 37.26 7.10 20.42
C LEU A 11 37.47 5.92 19.44
N LEU A 12 38.05 4.84 19.88
CA LEU A 12 38.01 3.55 19.18
C LEU A 12 36.57 3.04 19.29
N LEU A 13 35.77 3.18 18.22
CA LEU A 13 34.54 2.42 18.04
C LEU A 13 34.98 0.94 17.82
N LEU A 14 34.88 0.14 18.87
CA LEU A 14 34.89 -1.31 18.77
C LEU A 14 33.62 -1.73 18.02
N ALA A 15 33.77 -2.05 16.75
CA ALA A 15 32.76 -2.77 16.01
C ALA A 15 32.59 -4.16 16.69
N THR A 16 31.55 -4.32 17.48
CA THR A 16 31.10 -5.63 17.93
C THR A 16 30.75 -6.45 16.68
N PRO A 17 31.28 -7.68 16.52
CA PRO A 17 30.84 -8.55 15.44
C PRO A 17 29.33 -8.77 15.63
N LEU A 18 28.51 -8.43 14.63
CA LEU A 18 27.11 -8.85 14.55
C LEU A 18 27.13 -10.39 14.46
N PHE A 19 26.87 -11.06 15.58
CA PHE A 19 26.52 -12.48 15.54
C PHE A 19 25.12 -12.53 14.89
N ALA A 20 25.00 -13.28 13.80
CA ALA A 20 23.70 -13.70 13.30
C ALA A 20 22.93 -14.32 14.48
N ALA A 21 21.70 -13.88 14.70
CA ALA A 21 20.87 -14.42 15.78
C ALA A 21 20.80 -15.95 15.64
N GLU A 22 20.78 -16.66 16.77
CA GLU A 22 20.56 -18.11 16.74
C GLU A 22 19.25 -18.39 16.00
N LEU A 23 19.23 -19.39 15.12
CA LEU A 23 18.00 -19.83 14.45
C LEU A 23 16.94 -20.20 15.50
N PRO A 24 15.69 -19.79 15.32
CA PRO A 24 14.58 -20.34 16.09
C PRO A 24 14.57 -21.86 15.98
N LYS A 25 14.10 -22.54 17.02
CA LYS A 25 13.93 -24.00 16.95
C LYS A 25 12.89 -24.35 15.87
N PRO A 26 13.15 -25.40 15.06
CA PRO A 26 12.15 -25.88 14.12
C PRO A 26 10.84 -26.21 14.85
N PHE A 27 9.71 -25.81 14.27
CA PHE A 27 8.40 -26.15 14.80
C PHE A 27 7.83 -27.46 14.24
N VAL A 28 8.46 -27.99 13.16
CA VAL A 28 8.21 -29.31 12.61
C VAL A 28 9.55 -29.98 12.30
N THR A 29 9.63 -31.28 12.55
CA THR A 29 10.81 -32.13 12.27
C THR A 29 10.37 -33.48 11.71
N GLY A 30 11.29 -34.20 11.09
CA GLY A 30 11.06 -35.56 10.59
C GLY A 30 10.39 -35.61 9.22
N LEU A 31 10.38 -34.51 8.48
CA LEU A 31 9.94 -34.45 7.10
C LEU A 31 10.97 -35.11 6.17
N LYS A 32 10.51 -35.61 5.02
CA LYS A 32 11.37 -36.31 4.04
C LYS A 32 11.67 -35.40 2.86
N ASN A 33 12.82 -34.75 2.91
CA ASN A 33 13.25 -33.77 1.90
C ASN A 33 12.15 -32.72 1.63
N PRO A 34 11.75 -31.92 2.64
CA PRO A 34 10.76 -30.85 2.44
C PRO A 34 11.32 -29.80 1.50
N GLU A 35 10.54 -29.42 0.48
CA GLU A 35 11.04 -28.55 -0.57
C GLU A 35 10.35 -27.18 -0.59
N SER A 36 9.03 -27.14 -0.72
CA SER A 36 8.29 -25.88 -0.80
C SER A 36 7.12 -25.87 0.19
N VAL A 37 6.73 -24.67 0.60
CA VAL A 37 5.64 -24.44 1.56
C VAL A 37 4.69 -23.37 1.07
N CYS A 38 3.41 -23.53 1.41
CA CYS A 38 2.41 -22.46 1.24
C CYS A 38 1.41 -22.45 2.39
N ILE A 39 0.66 -21.36 2.54
CA ILE A 39 -0.50 -21.28 3.41
C ILE A 39 -1.74 -21.59 2.59
N GLY A 40 -2.49 -22.61 2.98
CA GLY A 40 -3.75 -22.98 2.36
C GLY A 40 -4.88 -21.98 2.67
N PRO A 41 -6.01 -22.08 1.97
CA PRO A 41 -7.17 -21.21 2.21
C PRO A 41 -7.83 -21.43 3.57
N ASP A 42 -7.51 -22.52 4.26
CA ASP A 42 -7.88 -22.83 5.64
C ASP A 42 -6.93 -22.24 6.69
N GLY A 43 -5.88 -21.52 6.26
CA GLY A 43 -4.86 -20.91 7.11
C GLY A 43 -3.79 -21.89 7.62
N LEU A 44 -3.81 -23.16 7.18
CA LEU A 44 -2.82 -24.17 7.56
C LEU A 44 -1.60 -24.13 6.63
N THR A 45 -0.46 -24.57 7.15
CA THR A 45 0.76 -24.73 6.37
C THR A 45 0.73 -26.08 5.63
N TYR A 46 0.98 -26.02 4.33
CA TYR A 46 1.17 -27.20 3.48
C TYR A 46 2.62 -27.24 3.02
N VAL A 47 3.23 -28.41 2.96
CA VAL A 47 4.62 -28.63 2.56
C VAL A 47 4.69 -29.80 1.58
N THR A 48 5.50 -29.65 0.53
CA THR A 48 5.86 -30.75 -0.35
C THR A 48 7.01 -31.53 0.27
N GLU A 49 6.91 -32.85 0.26
CA GLU A 49 7.97 -33.78 0.64
C GLU A 49 8.35 -34.60 -0.60
N ILE A 50 9.57 -34.44 -1.09
CA ILE A 50 10.05 -35.17 -2.28
C ILE A 50 10.08 -36.68 -2.03
N GLY A 51 10.39 -37.12 -0.81
CA GLY A 51 10.74 -38.51 -0.53
C GLY A 51 12.20 -38.79 -0.89
N GLU A 52 12.47 -39.89 -1.61
CA GLU A 52 13.79 -40.17 -2.19
C GLU A 52 13.84 -39.62 -3.62
N PHE A 53 14.85 -38.83 -3.98
CA PHE A 53 14.99 -38.31 -5.35
C PHE A 53 14.94 -39.42 -6.40
N ASP A 54 14.25 -39.14 -7.50
CA ASP A 54 14.05 -40.05 -8.66
C ASP A 54 13.29 -41.35 -8.33
N LYS A 55 12.60 -41.40 -7.19
CA LYS A 55 11.77 -42.56 -6.81
C LYS A 55 10.28 -42.18 -6.88
N ASP A 56 9.62 -42.67 -7.89
CA ASP A 56 8.21 -42.39 -8.12
C ASP A 56 7.33 -42.99 -7.02
N GLY A 57 6.31 -42.24 -6.58
CA GLY A 57 5.24 -42.68 -5.69
C GLY A 57 5.53 -42.65 -4.21
N ASP A 58 6.68 -42.09 -3.74
CA ASP A 58 6.96 -41.93 -2.31
C ASP A 58 6.93 -40.45 -1.83
N GLY A 59 6.72 -39.52 -2.76
CA GLY A 59 6.48 -38.12 -2.47
C GLY A 59 5.09 -37.84 -1.93
N ALA A 60 4.95 -36.69 -1.26
CA ALA A 60 3.70 -36.28 -0.62
C ALA A 60 3.53 -34.76 -0.55
N VAL A 61 2.27 -34.30 -0.39
CA VAL A 61 1.95 -33.04 0.24
C VAL A 61 1.48 -33.34 1.65
N THR A 62 2.07 -32.68 2.63
CA THR A 62 1.80 -32.83 4.05
C THR A 62 1.22 -31.52 4.60
N VAL A 63 0.17 -31.60 5.44
CA VAL A 63 -0.40 -30.45 6.14
C VAL A 63 0.05 -30.45 7.59
N ILE A 64 0.37 -29.26 8.10
CA ILE A 64 0.80 -29.09 9.50
C ILE A 64 -0.44 -28.70 10.34
N LYS A 65 -0.80 -29.62 11.25
CA LYS A 65 -1.93 -29.46 12.19
C LYS A 65 -1.42 -29.59 13.62
N ASP A 66 -1.66 -28.58 14.44
CA ASP A 66 -1.21 -28.56 15.86
C ASP A 66 0.28 -28.90 16.01
N GLY A 67 1.13 -28.37 15.12
CA GLY A 67 2.57 -28.61 15.09
C GLY A 67 2.98 -30.02 14.63
N LYS A 68 2.06 -30.81 14.09
CA LYS A 68 2.32 -32.16 13.60
C LYS A 68 2.13 -32.27 12.09
N ALA A 69 3.05 -32.96 11.44
CA ALA A 69 2.95 -33.31 10.03
C ALA A 69 1.90 -34.41 9.81
N VAL A 70 0.91 -34.15 8.97
CA VAL A 70 -0.15 -35.10 8.62
C VAL A 70 -0.20 -35.23 7.10
N PRO A 71 -0.08 -36.44 6.50
CA PRO A 71 -0.21 -36.61 5.07
C PRO A 71 -1.54 -36.08 4.53
N PHE A 72 -1.49 -35.28 3.47
CA PHE A 72 -2.66 -34.69 2.82
C PHE A 72 -2.92 -35.32 1.43
N ALA A 73 -1.88 -35.35 0.59
CA ALA A 73 -1.88 -36.07 -0.68
C ALA A 73 -0.60 -36.92 -0.78
N THR A 74 -0.70 -38.15 -1.20
CA THR A 74 0.42 -39.11 -1.22
C THR A 74 0.56 -39.75 -2.58
N LYS A 75 1.62 -40.53 -2.76
CA LYS A 75 1.94 -41.23 -4.03
C LYS A 75 2.26 -40.26 -5.16
N LEU A 76 2.91 -39.17 -4.82
CA LEU A 76 3.51 -38.23 -5.76
C LEU A 76 4.91 -38.73 -6.15
N ASP A 77 5.45 -38.23 -7.26
CA ASP A 77 6.75 -38.68 -7.74
C ASP A 77 7.90 -37.89 -7.09
N ASP A 78 8.14 -36.64 -7.52
CA ASP A 78 9.09 -35.71 -6.89
C ASP A 78 8.40 -34.34 -6.76
N PRO A 79 7.45 -34.15 -5.82
CA PRO A 79 6.75 -32.87 -5.67
C PRO A 79 7.69 -31.78 -5.14
N LYS A 80 7.71 -30.62 -5.80
CA LYS A 80 8.55 -29.47 -5.47
C LYS A 80 7.69 -28.25 -5.16
N GLY A 81 7.69 -27.25 -6.01
CA GLY A 81 6.94 -26.02 -5.79
C GLY A 81 5.46 -26.24 -5.48
N ILE A 82 4.91 -25.49 -4.53
CA ILE A 82 3.50 -25.56 -4.13
C ILE A 82 2.91 -24.16 -3.95
N VAL A 83 1.73 -23.91 -4.51
CA VAL A 83 0.98 -22.68 -4.29
C VAL A 83 -0.51 -22.97 -4.07
N ALA A 84 -1.18 -22.15 -3.26
CA ALA A 84 -2.59 -22.30 -2.93
C ALA A 84 -3.47 -21.24 -3.62
N SER A 85 -4.60 -21.71 -4.18
CA SER A 85 -5.75 -20.86 -4.53
C SER A 85 -6.86 -20.98 -3.48
N ALA A 86 -8.00 -20.30 -3.70
CA ALA A 86 -9.14 -20.41 -2.81
C ALA A 86 -9.78 -21.83 -2.79
N ASP A 87 -9.56 -22.65 -3.81
CA ASP A 87 -10.24 -23.93 -4.02
C ASP A 87 -9.30 -25.14 -4.19
N ALA A 88 -8.00 -24.92 -4.34
CA ALA A 88 -7.05 -26.00 -4.60
C ALA A 88 -5.60 -25.60 -4.26
N LEU A 89 -4.74 -26.61 -4.17
CA LEU A 89 -3.29 -26.49 -4.23
C LEU A 89 -2.82 -26.88 -5.63
N TYR A 90 -1.79 -26.19 -6.12
CA TYR A 90 -1.10 -26.53 -7.36
C TYR A 90 0.33 -26.90 -7.03
N VAL A 91 0.80 -28.02 -7.61
CA VAL A 91 2.10 -28.62 -7.26
C VAL A 91 2.84 -28.99 -8.54
N THR A 92 4.11 -28.63 -8.64
CA THR A 92 5.01 -29.22 -9.63
C THR A 92 5.45 -30.59 -9.14
N ASP A 93 5.33 -31.61 -9.98
CA ASP A 93 5.64 -32.98 -9.63
C ASP A 93 6.46 -33.62 -10.76
N LYS A 94 7.77 -33.63 -10.59
CA LYS A 94 8.77 -34.12 -11.56
C LYS A 94 8.66 -33.41 -12.93
N LYS A 95 7.75 -33.84 -13.79
CA LYS A 95 7.56 -33.33 -15.16
C LYS A 95 6.12 -32.92 -15.46
N ARG A 96 5.25 -32.87 -14.45
CA ARG A 96 3.82 -32.54 -14.58
C ARG A 96 3.43 -31.50 -13.54
N VAL A 97 2.33 -30.80 -13.79
CA VAL A 97 1.69 -29.93 -12.81
C VAL A 97 0.41 -30.59 -12.31
N LEU A 98 0.24 -30.67 -11.01
CA LEU A 98 -0.91 -31.27 -10.35
C LEU A 98 -1.83 -30.18 -9.80
N LYS A 99 -3.14 -30.47 -9.78
CA LYS A 99 -4.15 -29.79 -8.99
C LYS A 99 -4.62 -30.76 -7.89
N ILE A 100 -4.57 -30.32 -6.63
CA ILE A 100 -5.01 -31.08 -5.46
C ILE A 100 -6.17 -30.32 -4.83
N ASP A 101 -7.36 -30.92 -4.77
CA ASP A 101 -8.51 -30.28 -4.14
C ASP A 101 -8.36 -30.22 -2.61
N LEU A 102 -9.21 -29.45 -1.92
CA LEU A 102 -9.14 -29.29 -0.46
C LEU A 102 -9.49 -30.57 0.34
N LYS A 103 -9.76 -31.67 -0.35
CA LYS A 103 -9.96 -33.00 0.25
C LYS A 103 -8.73 -33.92 0.03
N GLY A 104 -7.71 -33.45 -0.68
CA GLY A 104 -6.50 -34.22 -1.00
C GLY A 104 -6.61 -35.04 -2.28
N ASN A 105 -7.68 -34.91 -3.10
CA ASN A 105 -7.78 -35.63 -4.36
C ASN A 105 -6.87 -34.99 -5.41
N VAL A 106 -6.01 -35.81 -6.02
CA VAL A 106 -4.98 -35.38 -6.98
C VAL A 106 -5.50 -35.55 -8.41
N THR A 107 -5.34 -34.52 -9.23
CA THR A 107 -5.58 -34.55 -10.67
C THR A 107 -4.41 -33.89 -11.41
N THR A 108 -4.10 -34.39 -12.61
CA THR A 108 -3.05 -33.76 -13.45
C THR A 108 -3.64 -32.56 -14.18
N LEU A 109 -3.12 -31.37 -13.91
CA LEU A 109 -3.48 -30.15 -14.61
C LEU A 109 -2.75 -30.04 -15.95
N ALA A 110 -1.44 -30.28 -15.96
CA ALA A 110 -0.61 -30.27 -17.17
C ALA A 110 0.31 -31.50 -17.19
N ALA A 111 0.08 -32.39 -18.14
CA ALA A 111 0.94 -33.55 -18.40
C ALA A 111 2.15 -33.13 -19.27
N PRO A 112 3.23 -33.92 -19.31
CA PRO A 112 4.46 -33.55 -20.03
C PRO A 112 4.28 -33.23 -21.50
N ASP A 113 3.32 -33.91 -22.16
CA ASP A 113 2.98 -33.75 -23.57
C ASP A 113 2.21 -32.44 -23.88
N LYS A 114 1.76 -31.71 -22.88
CA LYS A 114 1.07 -30.43 -23.02
C LYS A 114 2.06 -29.25 -23.11
N PHE A 115 3.28 -29.44 -22.68
CA PHE A 115 4.32 -28.41 -22.74
C PHE A 115 4.83 -28.24 -24.16
N PRO A 116 5.24 -27.01 -24.58
CA PRO A 116 5.83 -26.78 -25.91
C PRO A 116 7.09 -27.62 -26.20
N ALA A 117 7.82 -27.96 -25.16
CA ALA A 117 8.83 -29.00 -25.14
C ALA A 117 8.68 -29.77 -23.83
N PRO A 118 8.88 -31.11 -23.81
CA PRO A 118 8.75 -31.89 -22.58
C PRO A 118 9.66 -31.34 -21.48
N PRO A 119 9.13 -30.97 -20.32
CA PRO A 119 9.95 -30.43 -19.24
C PRO A 119 10.92 -31.49 -18.73
N LEU A 120 12.06 -31.01 -18.24
CA LEU A 120 13.10 -31.88 -17.70
C LEU A 120 13.05 -31.97 -16.18
N PHE A 121 12.87 -30.82 -15.52
CA PHE A 121 12.90 -30.70 -14.06
C PHE A 121 12.04 -29.51 -13.62
N LEU A 122 10.71 -29.72 -13.58
CA LEU A 122 9.83 -28.69 -13.03
C LEU A 122 10.16 -28.45 -11.58
N ASN A 123 10.31 -27.18 -11.21
CA ASN A 123 10.75 -26.77 -9.89
C ASN A 123 9.70 -25.90 -9.22
N ASP A 124 9.81 -24.60 -9.25
CA ASP A 124 8.92 -23.69 -8.54
C ASP A 124 7.65 -23.34 -9.31
N ILE A 125 6.65 -22.84 -8.59
CA ILE A 125 5.33 -22.45 -9.12
C ILE A 125 4.79 -21.22 -8.41
N GLU A 126 4.35 -20.24 -9.16
CA GLU A 126 3.77 -18.99 -8.66
C GLU A 126 2.38 -18.75 -9.24
N LEU A 127 1.47 -18.18 -8.44
CA LEU A 127 0.07 -17.92 -8.81
C LEU A 127 -0.25 -16.42 -8.89
N ASP A 128 -0.48 -15.92 -10.08
CA ASP A 128 -1.22 -14.67 -10.29
C ASP A 128 -2.71 -14.90 -10.00
N ARG A 129 -3.11 -14.54 -8.78
CA ARG A 129 -4.48 -14.77 -8.27
C ARG A 129 -5.52 -13.94 -9.01
N GLU A 130 -5.17 -12.74 -9.46
CA GLU A 130 -6.10 -11.83 -10.14
C GLU A 130 -6.44 -12.29 -11.53
N ASN A 131 -5.45 -12.76 -12.26
CA ASN A 131 -5.63 -13.21 -13.64
C ASN A 131 -5.89 -14.70 -13.77
N GLY A 132 -5.68 -15.48 -12.69
CA GLY A 132 -5.85 -16.94 -12.72
C GLY A 132 -4.78 -17.60 -13.58
N LEU A 133 -3.53 -17.16 -13.45
CA LEU A 133 -2.39 -17.68 -14.21
C LEU A 133 -1.40 -18.33 -13.25
N LEU A 134 -0.88 -19.50 -13.63
CA LEU A 134 0.25 -20.13 -12.97
C LEU A 134 1.51 -19.89 -13.81
N TYR A 135 2.60 -19.57 -13.13
CA TYR A 135 3.95 -19.55 -13.68
C TYR A 135 4.74 -20.72 -13.11
N VAL A 136 5.45 -21.45 -13.96
CA VAL A 136 6.17 -22.67 -13.57
C VAL A 136 7.58 -22.62 -14.12
N SER A 137 8.58 -22.80 -13.27
CA SER A 137 9.97 -22.94 -13.69
C SER A 137 10.32 -24.39 -14.02
N ASP A 138 11.14 -24.56 -15.04
CA ASP A 138 11.80 -25.81 -15.41
C ASP A 138 13.32 -25.57 -15.32
N SER A 139 13.98 -26.16 -14.35
CA SER A 139 15.42 -25.99 -14.14
C SER A 139 16.27 -26.66 -15.22
N GLY A 140 15.64 -27.29 -16.21
CA GLY A 140 16.32 -27.91 -17.34
C GLY A 140 17.13 -29.17 -16.98
N ASP A 141 18.30 -29.32 -17.58
CA ASP A 141 19.15 -30.50 -17.36
C ASP A 141 20.05 -30.40 -16.14
N LEU A 142 19.87 -29.40 -15.28
CA LEU A 142 20.65 -29.07 -14.08
C LEU A 142 22.15 -28.82 -14.38
N LYS A 143 22.54 -28.75 -15.65
CA LYS A 143 23.90 -28.44 -16.10
C LYS A 143 24.01 -27.11 -16.82
N GLY A 144 22.89 -26.37 -16.82
CA GLY A 144 22.80 -25.04 -17.38
C GLY A 144 22.21 -24.99 -18.79
N ALA A 145 21.52 -26.04 -19.24
CA ALA A 145 20.85 -26.02 -20.52
C ALA A 145 19.36 -26.40 -20.39
N ASN A 146 18.57 -25.94 -21.34
CA ASN A 146 17.14 -26.21 -21.48
C ASN A 146 16.24 -25.67 -20.35
N GLY A 147 16.76 -24.74 -19.54
CA GLY A 147 15.95 -24.03 -18.54
C GLY A 147 14.85 -23.18 -19.20
N ALA A 148 13.67 -23.17 -18.59
CA ALA A 148 12.51 -22.47 -19.11
C ALA A 148 11.56 -21.98 -18.02
N VAL A 149 10.69 -21.02 -18.35
CA VAL A 149 9.52 -20.67 -17.53
C VAL A 149 8.28 -20.74 -18.41
N TYR A 150 7.24 -21.39 -17.89
CA TYR A 150 5.96 -21.59 -18.56
C TYR A 150 4.86 -20.82 -17.83
N ARG A 151 3.79 -20.49 -18.57
CA ARG A 151 2.56 -19.92 -18.05
C ARG A 151 1.39 -20.85 -18.37
N ILE A 152 0.55 -21.15 -17.38
CA ILE A 152 -0.68 -21.94 -17.53
C ILE A 152 -1.86 -21.04 -17.18
N ASP A 153 -2.80 -20.87 -18.10
CA ASP A 153 -4.07 -20.19 -17.84
C ASP A 153 -5.06 -21.20 -17.24
N LEU A 154 -5.46 -20.99 -15.98
CA LEU A 154 -6.34 -21.89 -15.23
C LEU A 154 -7.77 -21.96 -15.78
N ARG A 155 -8.21 -20.97 -16.58
CA ARG A 155 -9.54 -20.94 -17.17
C ARG A 155 -9.62 -21.73 -18.46
N SER A 156 -8.58 -21.61 -19.28
CA SER A 156 -8.52 -22.23 -20.61
C SER A 156 -7.64 -23.48 -20.69
N ASN A 157 -6.83 -23.73 -19.66
CA ASN A 157 -5.75 -24.73 -19.63
C ASN A 157 -4.70 -24.51 -20.74
N LYS A 158 -4.62 -23.28 -21.29
CA LYS A 158 -3.62 -22.95 -22.28
C LYS A 158 -2.25 -22.82 -21.62
N LEU A 159 -1.24 -23.43 -22.23
CA LEU A 159 0.13 -23.39 -21.76
C LEU A 159 1.02 -22.69 -22.77
N ASP A 160 1.76 -21.69 -22.31
CA ASP A 160 2.67 -20.88 -23.12
C ASP A 160 4.10 -20.94 -22.54
N LEU A 161 5.11 -20.98 -23.42
CA LEU A 161 6.51 -20.73 -23.05
C LEU A 161 6.74 -19.22 -22.96
N ILE A 162 7.18 -18.71 -21.81
CA ILE A 162 7.40 -17.27 -21.62
C ILE A 162 8.88 -16.90 -21.59
N VAL A 163 9.75 -17.75 -21.03
CA VAL A 163 11.20 -17.52 -20.95
C VAL A 163 11.93 -18.81 -21.29
N ASP A 164 12.99 -18.72 -22.07
CA ASP A 164 14.00 -19.75 -22.31
C ASP A 164 15.36 -19.12 -22.60
N SER A 165 16.40 -19.91 -22.79
CA SER A 165 17.76 -19.40 -23.09
C SER A 165 17.88 -18.62 -24.40
N LYS A 166 16.90 -18.74 -25.33
CA LYS A 166 16.86 -17.95 -26.57
C LYS A 166 16.34 -16.56 -26.31
N ARG A 167 15.30 -16.42 -25.45
CA ARG A 167 14.71 -15.13 -25.07
C ARG A 167 15.54 -14.42 -24.02
N LEU A 168 16.17 -15.16 -23.13
CA LEU A 168 17.03 -14.64 -22.06
C LEU A 168 18.41 -15.31 -22.12
N PRO A 169 19.33 -14.78 -22.96
CA PRO A 169 20.69 -15.28 -22.98
C PRO A 169 21.37 -15.18 -21.61
N GLY A 170 21.88 -16.28 -21.10
CA GLY A 170 22.45 -16.38 -19.75
C GLY A 170 21.54 -17.04 -18.71
N LEU A 171 20.30 -17.35 -19.07
CA LEU A 171 19.45 -18.23 -18.28
C LEU A 171 20.12 -19.61 -18.18
N ASN A 172 20.31 -20.07 -16.95
CA ASN A 172 21.04 -21.30 -16.69
C ASN A 172 20.10 -22.36 -16.10
N THR A 173 19.73 -22.20 -14.83
CA THR A 173 18.92 -23.14 -14.07
C THR A 173 17.82 -22.34 -13.33
N PRO A 174 16.75 -21.89 -14.04
CA PRO A 174 15.68 -21.12 -13.41
C PRO A 174 15.02 -21.91 -12.29
N ASN A 175 14.77 -21.26 -11.16
CA ASN A 175 14.15 -21.84 -9.98
C ASN A 175 13.09 -20.87 -9.41
N GLY A 176 13.36 -20.20 -8.32
CA GLY A 176 12.40 -19.39 -7.57
C GLY A 176 11.65 -18.35 -8.40
N LEU A 177 10.34 -18.27 -8.21
CA LEU A 177 9.43 -17.37 -8.87
C LEU A 177 8.67 -16.55 -7.84
N ALA A 178 8.42 -15.27 -8.12
CA ALA A 178 7.49 -14.43 -7.35
C ALA A 178 6.88 -13.35 -8.24
N MET A 179 5.60 -13.06 -8.09
CA MET A 179 5.00 -11.89 -8.75
C MET A 179 5.67 -10.61 -8.26
N ASP A 180 5.95 -9.66 -9.17
CA ASP A 180 6.45 -8.32 -8.85
C ASP A 180 5.46 -7.28 -9.35
N GLY A 181 4.55 -6.89 -8.48
CA GLY A 181 3.36 -6.16 -8.86
C GLY A 181 2.45 -6.96 -9.78
N ALA A 182 1.53 -6.27 -10.47
CA ALA A 182 0.57 -6.91 -11.37
C ALA A 182 1.11 -7.22 -12.77
N SER A 183 2.31 -6.78 -13.11
CA SER A 183 2.81 -6.76 -14.50
C SER A 183 4.13 -7.48 -14.74
N HIS A 184 4.82 -7.92 -13.70
CA HIS A 184 6.13 -8.56 -13.81
C HIS A 184 6.21 -9.82 -12.94
N LEU A 185 7.16 -10.67 -13.31
CA LEU A 185 7.56 -11.86 -12.56
C LEU A 185 9.03 -11.74 -12.20
N LEU A 186 9.39 -11.96 -10.95
CA LEU A 186 10.78 -12.21 -10.55
C LEU A 186 11.12 -13.66 -10.85
N LEU A 187 12.36 -13.86 -11.28
CA LEU A 187 12.93 -15.15 -11.59
C LEU A 187 14.34 -15.24 -10.99
N ALA A 188 14.53 -16.13 -10.03
CA ALA A 188 15.84 -16.47 -9.52
C ALA A 188 16.45 -17.60 -10.33
N ASP A 189 17.68 -17.40 -10.79
CA ASP A 189 18.42 -18.41 -11.53
C ASP A 189 19.46 -19.08 -10.60
N PHE A 190 19.15 -20.28 -10.21
CA PHE A 190 19.96 -21.08 -9.28
C PHE A 190 21.42 -21.22 -9.74
N GLY A 191 21.62 -21.45 -11.04
CA GLY A 191 22.94 -21.73 -11.61
C GLY A 191 23.83 -20.49 -11.74
N SER A 192 23.26 -19.38 -12.22
CA SER A 192 24.01 -18.12 -12.42
C SER A 192 24.03 -17.23 -11.18
N GLY A 193 23.10 -17.42 -10.25
CA GLY A 193 22.91 -16.53 -9.10
C GLY A 193 22.37 -15.16 -9.48
N PHE A 194 21.72 -15.03 -10.63
CA PHE A 194 21.11 -13.80 -11.09
C PHE A 194 19.63 -13.75 -10.69
N LEU A 195 19.17 -12.54 -10.38
CA LEU A 195 17.74 -12.24 -10.22
C LEU A 195 17.30 -11.44 -11.44
N TYR A 196 16.33 -11.97 -12.16
CA TYR A 196 15.73 -11.35 -13.32
C TYR A 196 14.34 -10.84 -13.01
N ARG A 197 13.93 -9.78 -13.69
CA ARG A 197 12.57 -9.28 -13.78
C ARG A 197 12.04 -9.50 -15.19
N VAL A 198 10.95 -10.24 -15.33
CA VAL A 198 10.31 -10.59 -16.60
C VAL A 198 9.02 -9.79 -16.75
N LYS A 199 8.89 -8.99 -17.78
CA LYS A 199 7.67 -8.25 -18.08
C LYS A 199 6.63 -9.18 -18.72
N LEU A 200 5.43 -9.27 -18.12
CA LEU A 200 4.41 -10.25 -18.54
C LEU A 200 3.67 -9.88 -19.83
N GLU A 201 3.77 -8.64 -20.30
CA GLU A 201 3.14 -8.19 -21.53
C GLU A 201 3.86 -8.73 -22.80
N ASP A 202 5.20 -8.71 -22.80
CA ASP A 202 6.03 -9.03 -23.97
C ASP A 202 7.15 -10.03 -23.67
N PHE A 203 7.25 -10.50 -22.42
CA PHE A 203 8.26 -11.44 -21.90
C PHE A 203 9.70 -10.93 -22.01
N SER A 204 9.89 -9.63 -22.19
CA SER A 204 11.20 -9.01 -22.07
C SER A 204 11.73 -9.16 -20.64
N SER A 205 13.04 -9.41 -20.51
CA SER A 205 13.65 -9.71 -19.22
C SER A 205 14.83 -8.79 -18.95
N THR A 206 14.99 -8.36 -17.70
CA THR A 206 16.08 -7.50 -17.24
C THR A 206 16.73 -8.13 -16.00
N LYS A 207 18.07 -8.22 -15.99
CA LYS A 207 18.80 -8.58 -14.77
C LYS A 207 18.75 -7.41 -13.80
N ILE A 208 18.25 -7.65 -12.58
CA ILE A 208 18.08 -6.62 -11.56
C ILE A 208 19.04 -6.78 -10.36
N ALA A 209 19.57 -7.98 -10.15
CA ALA A 209 20.58 -8.23 -9.11
C ALA A 209 21.39 -9.49 -9.44
N GLU A 210 22.49 -9.70 -8.67
CA GLU A 210 23.37 -10.85 -8.77
C GLU A 210 23.99 -11.23 -7.42
N GLY A 211 24.62 -12.38 -7.33
CA GLY A 211 25.28 -12.87 -6.12
C GLY A 211 24.41 -13.81 -5.28
N PHE A 212 23.40 -14.44 -5.91
CA PHE A 212 22.46 -15.35 -5.26
C PHE A 212 22.60 -16.80 -5.79
N GLU A 213 23.85 -17.29 -5.93
CA GLU A 213 24.07 -18.66 -6.41
C GLU A 213 23.36 -19.68 -5.53
N GLY A 214 22.67 -20.62 -6.18
CA GLY A 214 21.85 -21.62 -5.51
C GLY A 214 20.58 -21.09 -4.91
N SER A 215 20.11 -19.90 -5.38
CA SER A 215 18.81 -19.35 -4.97
C SER A 215 17.68 -20.32 -5.28
N ASP A 216 16.79 -20.48 -4.33
CA ASP A 216 15.65 -21.39 -4.39
C ASP A 216 14.34 -20.61 -4.33
N GLY A 217 13.85 -20.23 -3.16
CA GLY A 217 12.61 -19.47 -3.01
C GLY A 217 12.76 -17.96 -3.07
N LEU A 218 11.71 -17.32 -3.52
CA LEU A 218 11.50 -15.86 -3.51
C LEU A 218 10.21 -15.53 -2.78
N THR A 219 10.25 -14.71 -1.73
CA THR A 219 9.06 -14.36 -0.96
C THR A 219 9.04 -12.87 -0.66
N TRP A 220 7.98 -12.16 -1.08
CA TRP A 220 7.70 -10.81 -0.61
C TRP A 220 7.04 -10.84 0.76
N ASP A 221 7.45 -9.93 1.67
CA ASP A 221 6.59 -9.63 2.81
C ASP A 221 5.47 -8.63 2.42
N LYS A 222 4.57 -8.38 3.36
CA LYS A 222 3.42 -7.50 3.13
C LYS A 222 3.77 -6.00 3.08
N ASN A 223 5.05 -5.65 3.23
CA ASN A 223 5.56 -4.27 3.23
C ASN A 223 6.67 -4.05 2.19
N GLY A 224 6.77 -4.93 1.19
CA GLY A 224 7.69 -4.79 0.05
C GLY A 224 9.14 -5.18 0.33
N GLN A 225 9.41 -5.99 1.35
CA GLN A 225 10.71 -6.61 1.57
C GLN A 225 10.77 -7.95 0.83
N LEU A 226 11.85 -8.19 0.08
CA LEU A 226 12.05 -9.44 -0.65
C LEU A 226 13.01 -10.36 0.09
N PHE A 227 12.60 -11.59 0.36
CA PHE A 227 13.41 -12.65 0.94
C PHE A 227 13.83 -13.66 -0.13
N ILE A 228 15.07 -14.11 -0.05
CA ILE A 228 15.67 -15.08 -0.98
C ILE A 228 16.33 -16.17 -0.14
N SER A 229 15.90 -17.41 -0.35
CA SER A 229 16.60 -18.59 0.19
C SER A 229 17.62 -19.13 -0.80
N SER A 230 18.61 -19.85 -0.30
CA SER A 230 19.61 -20.53 -1.12
C SER A 230 19.82 -21.96 -0.63
N TRP A 231 19.36 -22.89 -1.43
CA TRP A 231 19.54 -24.32 -1.19
C TRP A 231 21.02 -24.71 -1.11
N LYS A 232 21.84 -24.14 -2.02
CA LYS A 232 23.28 -24.45 -2.12
C LYS A 232 24.09 -23.97 -0.92
N THR A 233 23.76 -22.82 -0.36
CA THR A 233 24.57 -22.17 0.68
C THR A 233 23.94 -22.22 2.07
N GLY A 234 22.69 -22.69 2.19
CA GLY A 234 21.91 -22.67 3.44
C GLY A 234 21.59 -21.27 3.96
N LYS A 235 21.69 -20.25 3.10
CA LYS A 235 21.45 -18.85 3.47
C LYS A 235 20.03 -18.44 3.19
N VAL A 236 19.55 -17.54 4.04
CA VAL A 236 18.37 -16.70 3.78
C VAL A 236 18.82 -15.25 3.88
N VAL A 237 18.50 -14.45 2.88
CA VAL A 237 18.81 -13.01 2.84
C VAL A 237 17.53 -12.22 2.62
N GLY A 238 17.52 -10.96 3.09
CA GLY A 238 16.43 -10.03 2.87
C GLY A 238 16.90 -8.78 2.14
N ILE A 239 16.15 -8.33 1.14
CA ILE A 239 16.34 -7.05 0.47
C ILE A 239 15.27 -6.10 1.02
N PRO A 240 15.64 -5.08 1.82
CA PRO A 240 14.66 -4.25 2.53
C PRO A 240 13.83 -3.34 1.61
N ARG A 241 14.39 -2.96 0.46
CA ARG A 241 13.72 -2.17 -0.60
C ARG A 241 14.43 -2.37 -1.93
N PRO A 242 13.74 -2.15 -3.07
CA PRO A 242 14.37 -2.18 -4.38
C PRO A 242 15.64 -1.32 -4.43
N GLY A 243 16.71 -1.87 -5.02
CA GLY A 243 18.01 -1.21 -5.11
C GLY A 243 18.86 -1.18 -3.83
N GLN A 244 18.37 -1.66 -2.70
CA GLN A 244 19.16 -1.83 -1.48
C GLN A 244 19.94 -3.15 -1.52
N LYS A 245 21.03 -3.19 -0.76
CA LYS A 245 21.84 -4.40 -0.63
C LYS A 245 21.09 -5.45 0.18
N ALA A 246 21.24 -6.71 -0.22
CA ALA A 246 20.77 -7.84 0.55
C ALA A 246 21.47 -7.91 1.92
N VAL A 247 20.70 -8.19 2.95
CA VAL A 247 21.15 -8.36 4.34
C VAL A 247 20.99 -9.83 4.72
N LEU A 248 22.00 -10.41 5.34
CA LEU A 248 21.95 -11.79 5.82
C LEU A 248 20.93 -11.91 6.97
N ILE A 249 19.95 -12.79 6.81
CA ILE A 249 18.99 -13.16 7.86
C ILE A 249 19.51 -14.37 8.61
N SER A 250 19.95 -15.42 7.89
CA SER A 250 20.53 -16.63 8.45
C SER A 250 21.48 -17.31 7.48
N ASP A 251 22.50 -18.00 8.01
CA ASP A 251 23.41 -18.89 7.30
C ASP A 251 23.49 -20.28 7.98
N LYS A 252 22.45 -20.66 8.72
CA LYS A 252 22.44 -21.83 9.62
C LYS A 252 21.65 -23.02 9.08
N PHE A 253 20.95 -22.87 7.96
CA PHE A 253 20.30 -24.01 7.31
C PHE A 253 21.33 -24.90 6.61
N GLU A 254 21.03 -26.19 6.49
CA GLU A 254 21.83 -27.08 5.67
C GLU A 254 21.50 -26.93 4.20
N GLN A 255 20.19 -26.86 3.87
CA GLN A 255 19.64 -26.65 2.52
C GLN A 255 18.32 -25.88 2.63
N ALA A 256 18.41 -24.54 2.69
CA ALA A 256 17.22 -23.67 2.73
C ALA A 256 16.50 -23.72 1.39
N ALA A 257 15.34 -24.34 1.35
CA ALA A 257 14.54 -24.51 0.16
C ALA A 257 13.49 -23.41 -0.01
N ASP A 258 12.45 -23.60 -0.84
CA ASP A 258 11.48 -22.57 -1.15
C ASP A 258 10.61 -22.17 0.05
N THR A 259 10.29 -20.89 0.16
CA THR A 259 9.75 -20.27 1.38
C THR A 259 8.42 -19.60 1.16
N CYS A 260 7.63 -19.47 2.23
CA CYS A 260 6.46 -18.59 2.24
C CYS A 260 6.36 -17.81 3.55
N LEU A 261 5.50 -16.79 3.59
CA LEU A 261 5.12 -16.15 4.86
C LEU A 261 4.19 -17.06 5.67
N ASP A 262 4.28 -16.98 7.01
CA ASP A 262 3.24 -17.51 7.87
C ASP A 262 1.90 -16.75 7.66
N ALA A 263 0.80 -17.30 8.14
CA ALA A 263 -0.53 -16.69 7.98
C ALA A 263 -0.62 -15.27 8.57
N ALA A 264 0.17 -14.97 9.59
CA ALA A 264 0.25 -13.64 10.20
C ALA A 264 1.11 -12.65 9.39
N GLY A 265 1.96 -13.14 8.47
CA GLY A 265 2.93 -12.33 7.73
C GLY A 265 4.09 -11.80 8.55
N LEU A 266 4.37 -12.44 9.70
CA LEU A 266 5.42 -12.03 10.64
C LEU A 266 6.69 -12.85 10.52
N ASN A 267 6.58 -14.07 10.04
CA ASN A 267 7.69 -14.99 9.89
C ASN A 267 7.74 -15.57 8.47
N LEU A 268 8.93 -15.81 8.01
CA LEU A 268 9.22 -16.63 6.84
C LEU A 268 9.29 -18.09 7.30
N ILE A 269 8.48 -18.96 6.74
CA ILE A 269 8.57 -20.41 6.95
C ILE A 269 9.64 -20.94 5.99
N VAL A 270 10.69 -21.49 6.53
CA VAL A 270 11.83 -22.02 5.76
C VAL A 270 11.92 -23.53 5.93
N PRO A 271 11.71 -24.31 4.85
CA PRO A 271 12.07 -25.71 4.85
C PRO A 271 13.59 -25.88 4.82
N ASP A 272 14.12 -26.74 5.66
CA ASP A 272 15.49 -27.26 5.49
C ASP A 272 15.40 -28.68 4.94
N MET A 273 15.67 -28.80 3.67
CA MET A 273 15.49 -30.06 2.96
C MET A 273 16.29 -31.18 3.58
N LYS A 274 17.58 -30.94 3.86
CA LYS A 274 18.48 -31.96 4.39
C LYS A 274 18.23 -32.28 5.86
N ALA A 275 17.90 -31.25 6.66
CA ALA A 275 17.59 -31.45 8.08
C ALA A 275 16.17 -32.03 8.29
N GLY A 276 15.30 -32.02 7.27
CA GLY A 276 13.92 -32.49 7.35
C GLY A 276 13.06 -31.66 8.32
N THR A 277 13.18 -30.32 8.26
CA THR A 277 12.53 -29.43 9.25
C THR A 277 11.85 -28.25 8.61
N LEU A 278 10.88 -27.66 9.35
CA LEU A 278 10.33 -26.31 9.08
C LEU A 278 10.69 -25.37 10.22
N THR A 279 11.25 -24.22 9.90
CA THR A 279 11.62 -23.18 10.85
C THR A 279 10.92 -21.87 10.51
N ALA A 280 10.29 -21.23 11.50
CA ALA A 280 9.71 -19.89 11.35
C ALA A 280 10.78 -18.84 11.71
N VAL A 281 11.24 -18.08 10.74
CA VAL A 281 12.28 -17.05 10.88
C VAL A 281 11.61 -15.68 10.81
N PRO A 282 11.80 -14.78 11.79
CA PRO A 282 11.22 -13.43 11.73
C PRO A 282 11.63 -12.68 10.46
N THR A 283 10.69 -11.97 9.86
CA THR A 283 10.92 -11.14 8.65
C THR A 283 11.67 -9.83 8.95
N ALA A 284 12.13 -9.61 10.19
CA ALA A 284 12.89 -8.44 10.58
C ALA A 284 14.29 -8.45 9.94
N ILE A 285 14.58 -7.46 9.11
CA ILE A 285 15.88 -7.26 8.49
C ILE A 285 16.73 -6.35 9.38
N THR A 286 17.93 -6.81 9.78
CA THR A 286 18.83 -6.05 10.66
C THR A 286 19.13 -4.66 10.09
N GLY A 287 18.90 -3.61 10.91
CA GLY A 287 19.03 -2.20 10.52
C GLY A 287 17.83 -1.63 9.79
N TRP A 288 16.81 -2.45 9.52
CA TRP A 288 15.54 -2.06 8.89
C TRP A 288 14.31 -2.48 9.71
N GLU A 289 14.51 -2.78 10.98
CA GLU A 289 13.45 -3.18 11.89
C GLU A 289 12.39 -2.07 11.99
N VAL A 290 11.12 -2.49 11.99
CA VAL A 290 9.97 -1.63 12.21
C VAL A 290 9.20 -2.15 13.42
N ASP A 291 9.01 -1.31 14.45
CA ASP A 291 8.19 -1.68 15.60
C ASP A 291 6.72 -1.79 15.17
N LYS A 292 6.21 -3.01 15.14
CA LYS A 292 4.81 -3.35 14.83
C LYS A 292 3.99 -3.69 16.08
N SER A 293 4.55 -3.50 17.29
CA SER A 293 3.84 -3.78 18.54
C SER A 293 2.59 -2.90 18.67
N PRO A 294 1.42 -3.46 19.03
CA PRO A 294 0.20 -2.67 19.14
C PRO A 294 0.32 -1.59 20.23
N LEU A 295 -0.33 -0.46 20.01
CA LEU A 295 -0.43 0.60 20.99
C LEU A 295 -1.54 0.30 22.00
N ALA A 296 -1.33 0.66 23.27
CA ALA A 296 -2.36 0.59 24.30
C ALA A 296 -3.38 1.75 24.14
N LEU A 297 -3.88 1.92 22.92
CA LEU A 297 -4.85 2.94 22.51
C LEU A 297 -6.02 2.30 21.80
N LYS A 298 -7.18 2.95 21.86
CA LYS A 298 -8.38 2.55 21.11
C LYS A 298 -9.14 3.77 20.62
N THR A 299 -10.00 3.55 19.63
CA THR A 299 -10.97 4.53 19.18
C THR A 299 -12.21 4.53 20.08
N GLU A 300 -12.76 5.71 20.36
CA GLU A 300 -13.97 5.92 21.16
C GLU A 300 -14.83 7.00 20.49
N VAL A 301 -16.16 6.84 20.52
CA VAL A 301 -17.09 7.86 19.99
C VAL A 301 -16.86 9.18 20.71
N ALA A 302 -16.49 10.22 19.94
CA ALA A 302 -16.47 11.60 20.41
C ALA A 302 -17.89 12.23 20.27
N PHE A 303 -18.21 13.17 21.12
CA PHE A 303 -19.48 13.88 21.10
C PHE A 303 -20.73 12.96 21.03
N PRO A 304 -20.92 12.04 21.99
CA PRO A 304 -21.91 10.96 21.90
C PRO A 304 -23.36 11.44 21.89
N ASN A 305 -23.61 12.68 22.33
CA ASN A 305 -24.93 13.30 22.42
C ASN A 305 -25.24 14.27 21.27
N LEU A 306 -24.32 14.41 20.30
CA LEU A 306 -24.43 15.38 19.22
C LEU A 306 -25.55 15.01 18.24
N GLN A 307 -26.46 15.93 18.00
CA GLN A 307 -27.52 15.86 16.98
C GLN A 307 -27.16 16.76 15.81
N TRP A 308 -27.36 16.26 14.61
CA TRP A 308 -27.00 16.96 13.38
C TRP A 308 -28.22 17.72 12.85
N THR A 309 -28.16 19.03 12.85
CA THR A 309 -29.23 19.91 12.36
C THR A 309 -29.49 19.65 10.89
N GLY A 310 -30.75 19.41 10.52
CA GLY A 310 -31.16 19.17 9.13
C GLY A 310 -30.95 17.73 8.64
N TRP A 311 -30.43 16.83 9.47
CA TRP A 311 -30.31 15.41 9.16
C TRP A 311 -31.25 14.58 10.03
N SER A 312 -32.07 13.74 9.41
CA SER A 312 -33.08 12.92 10.10
C SER A 312 -32.76 11.41 10.11
N GLY A 313 -31.68 10.97 9.42
CA GLY A 313 -31.34 9.55 9.25
C GLY A 313 -32.16 8.84 8.17
N THR A 314 -33.20 9.46 7.64
CA THR A 314 -34.03 8.96 6.54
C THR A 314 -34.34 10.08 5.55
N ASP A 315 -34.49 9.71 4.28
CA ASP A 315 -34.99 10.65 3.25
C ASP A 315 -36.53 10.78 3.31
N ASP A 316 -37.07 11.60 2.41
CA ASP A 316 -38.53 11.87 2.32
C ASP A 316 -39.35 10.62 1.97
N ASN A 317 -38.74 9.54 1.49
CA ASN A 317 -39.36 8.27 1.18
C ASN A 317 -39.17 7.23 2.32
N GLY A 318 -38.55 7.62 3.44
CA GLY A 318 -38.26 6.74 4.56
C GLY A 318 -37.05 5.81 4.33
N ILE A 319 -36.25 6.06 3.28
CA ILE A 319 -35.03 5.31 3.03
C ILE A 319 -33.93 5.87 3.93
N VAL A 320 -33.18 4.98 4.57
CA VAL A 320 -32.05 5.37 5.44
C VAL A 320 -30.98 6.08 4.63
N ALA A 321 -30.70 7.34 5.01
CA ALA A 321 -29.65 8.16 4.42
C ALA A 321 -28.51 8.31 5.45
N PRO A 322 -27.39 7.59 5.31
CA PRO A 322 -26.30 7.69 6.26
C PRO A 322 -25.68 9.10 6.23
N LEU A 323 -25.42 9.65 7.40
CA LEU A 323 -24.60 10.85 7.51
C LEU A 323 -23.15 10.48 7.16
N ARG A 324 -22.51 11.30 6.33
CA ARG A 324 -21.11 11.08 5.89
C ARG A 324 -20.23 12.28 6.22
N PRO A 325 -19.78 12.43 7.48
CA PRO A 325 -18.80 13.46 7.82
C PRO A 325 -17.49 13.16 7.10
N ILE A 326 -16.98 14.11 6.32
CA ILE A 326 -15.88 13.88 5.39
C ILE A 326 -14.57 14.55 5.82
N LEU A 327 -14.62 15.46 6.76
CA LEU A 327 -13.49 16.15 7.36
C LEU A 327 -13.89 16.68 8.74
N LEU A 328 -12.95 16.82 9.65
CA LEU A 328 -13.10 17.60 10.87
C LEU A 328 -11.96 18.61 10.92
N THR A 329 -12.30 19.87 11.13
CA THR A 329 -11.33 20.96 11.21
C THR A 329 -11.83 22.07 12.15
N HIS A 330 -11.15 23.21 12.16
CA HIS A 330 -11.47 24.39 12.95
C HIS A 330 -11.23 25.66 12.14
N PHE A 331 -11.80 26.79 12.59
CA PHE A 331 -11.66 28.06 11.88
C PHE A 331 -10.27 28.68 11.93
N GLY A 332 -9.42 28.29 12.87
CA GLY A 332 -8.12 28.93 13.12
C GLY A 332 -8.22 30.35 13.75
N ASP A 333 -9.42 30.74 14.21
CA ASP A 333 -9.74 32.07 14.73
C ASP A 333 -9.61 32.18 16.26
N GLY A 334 -9.29 31.09 16.95
CA GLY A 334 -9.20 30.99 18.40
C GLY A 334 -10.53 30.72 19.10
N SER A 335 -11.62 30.46 18.37
CA SER A 335 -12.94 30.21 18.93
C SER A 335 -13.13 28.79 19.50
N ASN A 336 -12.19 27.89 19.27
CA ASN A 336 -12.25 26.47 19.66
C ASN A 336 -13.56 25.79 19.24
N ARG A 337 -14.03 26.08 18.00
CA ARG A 337 -15.19 25.43 17.39
C ARG A 337 -14.74 24.38 16.40
N ILE A 338 -15.43 23.23 16.44
CA ILE A 338 -15.30 22.14 15.47
C ILE A 338 -16.15 22.47 14.26
N VAL A 339 -15.59 22.22 13.07
CA VAL A 339 -16.28 22.36 11.78
C VAL A 339 -16.23 21.04 11.05
N VAL A 340 -17.37 20.53 10.63
CA VAL A 340 -17.49 19.23 9.95
C VAL A 340 -18.34 19.38 8.68
N PRO A 341 -17.73 19.34 7.49
CA PRO A 341 -18.47 19.15 6.26
C PRO A 341 -18.97 17.72 6.13
N THR A 342 -20.20 17.57 5.63
CA THR A 342 -20.75 16.28 5.21
C THR A 342 -20.64 16.16 3.69
N GLN A 343 -20.41 14.95 3.22
CA GLN A 343 -20.24 14.67 1.78
C GLN A 343 -21.45 15.09 0.95
N GLN A 344 -22.63 15.14 1.59
CA GLN A 344 -23.89 15.59 0.98
C GLN A 344 -23.93 17.10 0.67
N GLY A 345 -23.03 17.91 1.25
CA GLY A 345 -22.96 19.36 0.91
C GLY A 345 -23.32 20.31 2.05
N VAL A 346 -23.43 19.83 3.29
CA VAL A 346 -23.69 20.68 4.46
C VAL A 346 -22.44 20.79 5.32
N ILE A 347 -22.07 21.99 5.72
CA ILE A 347 -20.99 22.26 6.68
C ILE A 347 -21.59 22.59 8.03
N HIS A 348 -21.33 21.75 9.01
CA HIS A 348 -21.80 21.89 10.39
C HIS A 348 -20.72 22.51 11.27
N VAL A 349 -21.15 23.22 12.33
CA VAL A 349 -20.28 23.80 13.35
C VAL A 349 -20.87 23.56 14.73
N PHE A 350 -20.02 23.30 15.72
CA PHE A 350 -20.39 23.14 17.12
C PHE A 350 -19.19 23.42 18.05
N PRO A 351 -19.41 23.69 19.34
CA PRO A 351 -18.32 23.87 20.30
C PRO A 351 -17.45 22.60 20.42
N ASN A 352 -16.14 22.73 20.57
CA ASN A 352 -15.25 21.61 20.94
C ASN A 352 -15.42 21.27 22.43
N ASP A 353 -16.57 20.69 22.76
CA ASP A 353 -16.99 20.33 24.11
C ASP A 353 -17.76 19.01 24.05
N ASP A 354 -17.41 18.04 24.88
CA ASP A 354 -18.08 16.74 24.98
C ASP A 354 -19.56 16.85 25.35
N ALA A 355 -19.97 17.96 25.98
CA ALA A 355 -21.35 18.29 26.30
C ALA A 355 -22.14 18.85 25.11
N ALA A 356 -21.54 19.05 23.93
CA ALA A 356 -22.23 19.53 22.76
C ALA A 356 -23.37 18.58 22.37
N THR A 357 -24.58 19.14 22.22
CA THR A 357 -25.81 18.37 21.93
C THR A 357 -26.36 18.62 20.54
N LYS A 358 -25.94 19.70 19.87
CA LYS A 358 -26.51 20.07 18.57
C LYS A 358 -25.51 20.83 17.72
N THR A 359 -25.51 20.56 16.40
CA THR A 359 -24.76 21.34 15.42
C THR A 359 -25.57 22.55 14.94
N GLU A 360 -24.87 23.60 14.49
CA GLU A 360 -25.41 24.69 13.68
C GLU A 360 -24.95 24.50 12.23
N ILE A 361 -25.78 24.88 11.25
CA ILE A 361 -25.40 24.88 9.83
C ILE A 361 -24.62 26.17 9.55
N PHE A 362 -23.35 26.00 9.13
CA PHE A 362 -22.48 27.11 8.73
C PHE A 362 -22.62 27.45 7.23
N LEU A 363 -22.72 26.42 6.38
CA LEU A 363 -22.96 26.55 4.94
C LEU A 363 -23.76 25.35 4.45
N ASP A 364 -24.77 25.61 3.62
CA ASP A 364 -25.53 24.58 2.90
C ASP A 364 -25.41 24.84 1.40
N ILE A 365 -24.84 23.88 0.66
CA ILE A 365 -24.69 23.90 -0.80
C ILE A 365 -25.20 22.60 -1.43
N THR A 366 -26.13 21.91 -0.80
CA THR A 366 -26.72 20.64 -1.29
C THR A 366 -27.39 20.79 -2.66
N ASP A 367 -27.79 22.00 -3.01
CA ASP A 367 -28.32 22.35 -4.33
C ASP A 367 -27.26 22.27 -5.47
N ARG A 368 -25.99 22.33 -5.14
CA ARG A 368 -24.83 22.37 -6.06
C ARG A 368 -24.01 21.10 -6.05
N VAL A 369 -24.03 20.37 -4.93
CA VAL A 369 -23.22 19.17 -4.73
C VAL A 369 -23.92 17.95 -5.35
N ARG A 370 -23.22 17.25 -6.22
CA ARG A 370 -23.61 15.92 -6.67
C ARG A 370 -23.08 14.88 -5.67
N TYR A 371 -23.98 14.12 -5.08
CA TYR A 371 -23.69 13.00 -4.21
C TYR A 371 -24.67 11.85 -4.48
N LEU A 372 -24.14 10.64 -4.62
CA LEU A 372 -24.91 9.40 -4.74
C LEU A 372 -24.24 8.30 -3.91
N ASP A 373 -24.98 7.56 -3.10
CA ASP A 373 -24.42 6.48 -2.26
C ASP A 373 -23.68 5.40 -3.05
N LYS A 374 -24.11 5.10 -4.27
CA LYS A 374 -23.45 4.12 -5.15
C LYS A 374 -22.21 4.67 -5.86
N GLN A 375 -22.04 5.99 -5.88
CA GLN A 375 -20.88 6.70 -6.43
C GLN A 375 -20.27 7.53 -5.29
N ASN A 376 -19.85 6.83 -4.25
CA ASN A 376 -19.53 7.40 -2.94
C ASN A 376 -18.18 8.13 -2.87
N GLU A 377 -17.49 8.32 -3.98
CA GLU A 377 -16.34 9.22 -4.07
C GLU A 377 -16.75 10.65 -4.44
N GLU A 378 -17.92 10.86 -5.07
CA GLU A 378 -18.46 12.18 -5.39
C GLU A 378 -19.07 12.87 -4.15
N GLY A 379 -19.11 14.19 -4.14
CA GLY A 379 -19.72 14.97 -3.07
C GLY A 379 -18.94 16.24 -2.71
N LEU A 380 -19.22 16.79 -1.53
CA LEU A 380 -18.37 17.79 -0.88
C LEU A 380 -17.20 17.04 -0.22
N LEU A 381 -15.98 17.21 -0.73
CA LEU A 381 -14.83 16.38 -0.39
C LEU A 381 -13.74 17.10 0.41
N GLY A 382 -13.67 18.43 0.29
CA GLY A 382 -12.64 19.23 0.95
C GLY A 382 -13.13 20.57 1.45
N LEU A 383 -12.52 21.03 2.54
CA LEU A 383 -12.75 22.34 3.15
C LEU A 383 -11.41 22.86 3.69
N ALA A 384 -11.10 24.12 3.38
CA ALA A 384 -9.98 24.84 3.99
C ALA A 384 -10.38 26.28 4.31
N PHE A 385 -10.04 26.74 5.49
CA PHE A 385 -10.15 28.14 5.87
C PHE A 385 -8.90 28.90 5.47
N HIS A 386 -9.07 30.10 4.93
CA HIS A 386 -7.95 30.96 4.61
C HIS A 386 -7.09 31.22 5.86
N PRO A 387 -5.73 31.26 5.77
CA PRO A 387 -4.87 31.55 6.95
C PRO A 387 -5.23 32.85 7.68
N LYS A 388 -5.84 33.81 6.97
CA LYS A 388 -6.33 35.07 7.52
C LYS A 388 -7.86 35.07 7.70
N PHE A 389 -8.49 33.88 7.91
CA PHE A 389 -9.95 33.75 8.02
C PHE A 389 -10.58 34.72 9.01
N LYS A 390 -9.94 34.94 10.16
CA LYS A 390 -10.41 35.90 11.17
C LYS A 390 -10.56 37.32 10.63
N GLN A 391 -9.78 37.70 9.60
CA GLN A 391 -9.78 39.02 8.99
C GLN A 391 -10.66 39.08 7.75
N ASN A 392 -10.60 38.08 6.87
CA ASN A 392 -11.23 38.12 5.55
C ASN A 392 -12.52 37.28 5.45
N GLY A 393 -12.74 36.34 6.40
CA GLY A 393 -13.91 35.46 6.41
C GLY A 393 -13.96 34.49 5.22
N GLU A 394 -12.85 34.20 4.55
CA GLU A 394 -12.80 33.37 3.36
C GLU A 394 -12.57 31.89 3.68
N LEU A 395 -13.33 31.03 3.01
CA LEU A 395 -13.17 29.58 3.04
C LEU A 395 -13.25 29.03 1.62
N PHE A 396 -12.67 27.86 1.45
CA PHE A 396 -12.61 27.16 0.17
C PHE A 396 -13.20 25.77 0.34
N VAL A 397 -13.97 25.34 -0.65
CA VAL A 397 -14.55 24.00 -0.68
C VAL A 397 -14.22 23.31 -2.00
N PHE A 398 -13.98 22.02 -1.94
CA PHE A 398 -13.87 21.14 -3.11
C PHE A 398 -15.12 20.28 -3.17
N TYR A 399 -15.84 20.31 -4.30
CA TYR A 399 -17.04 19.50 -4.45
C TYR A 399 -17.26 19.04 -5.89
N THR A 400 -18.03 17.95 -6.07
CA THR A 400 -18.49 17.49 -7.38
C THR A 400 -19.71 18.29 -7.80
N ASP A 401 -19.66 18.91 -8.98
CA ASP A 401 -20.74 19.80 -9.49
C ASP A 401 -21.95 18.99 -9.93
N LYS A 402 -23.11 19.31 -9.36
CA LYS A 402 -24.39 18.67 -9.68
C LYS A 402 -24.92 19.02 -11.09
N LYS A 403 -24.54 20.19 -11.62
CA LYS A 403 -25.00 20.68 -12.91
C LYS A 403 -24.15 20.18 -14.08
N ALA A 404 -22.89 19.91 -13.84
CA ALA A 404 -22.00 19.36 -14.85
C ALA A 404 -22.06 17.83 -14.88
N LYS A 405 -21.81 17.23 -16.05
CA LYS A 405 -21.91 15.79 -16.19
C LYS A 405 -20.83 15.05 -15.37
N MET A 406 -19.62 15.54 -15.33
CA MET A 406 -18.47 14.97 -14.65
C MET A 406 -17.46 16.09 -14.40
N ALA A 407 -17.64 16.84 -13.32
CA ALA A 407 -16.70 17.90 -12.98
C ALA A 407 -16.59 18.09 -11.47
N ASN A 408 -15.38 18.35 -11.01
CA ASN A 408 -15.10 18.82 -9.67
C ASN A 408 -14.76 20.32 -9.70
N VAL A 409 -15.09 21.01 -8.64
CA VAL A 409 -14.90 22.46 -8.52
C VAL A 409 -14.26 22.79 -7.17
N VAL A 410 -13.31 23.71 -7.18
CA VAL A 410 -12.89 24.41 -5.97
C VAL A 410 -13.47 25.80 -6.02
N SER A 411 -14.29 26.15 -5.03
CA SER A 411 -14.90 27.47 -4.90
C SER A 411 -14.53 28.14 -3.60
N ARG A 412 -14.40 29.49 -3.66
CA ARG A 412 -14.28 30.38 -2.51
C ARG A 412 -15.67 30.82 -2.08
N PHE A 413 -15.92 30.80 -0.77
CA PHE A 413 -17.08 31.40 -0.12
C PHE A 413 -16.61 32.41 0.94
N ARG A 414 -17.53 33.26 1.41
CA ARG A 414 -17.26 34.24 2.45
C ARG A 414 -18.31 34.16 3.55
N VAL A 415 -17.89 34.51 4.75
CA VAL A 415 -18.81 34.71 5.89
C VAL A 415 -19.83 35.76 5.52
N SER A 416 -21.08 35.53 5.86
CA SER A 416 -22.21 36.46 5.59
C SER A 416 -22.01 37.79 6.31
N LYS A 417 -22.27 38.88 5.63
CA LYS A 417 -22.22 40.22 6.20
C LYS A 417 -23.36 40.49 7.18
N THR A 418 -24.47 39.74 7.06
CA THR A 418 -25.65 39.89 7.90
C THR A 418 -25.75 38.90 9.05
N ASP A 419 -25.05 37.77 8.93
CA ASP A 419 -24.96 36.74 9.97
C ASP A 419 -23.54 36.17 10.06
N PRO A 420 -22.68 36.68 10.95
CA PRO A 420 -21.28 36.26 11.03
C PRO A 420 -21.08 34.81 11.51
N LYS A 421 -22.15 34.10 11.88
CA LYS A 421 -22.15 32.68 12.25
C LYS A 421 -22.30 31.76 11.04
N LYS A 422 -22.54 32.32 9.84
CA LYS A 422 -22.78 31.55 8.61
C LYS A 422 -21.94 32.08 7.46
N ALA A 423 -21.59 31.18 6.55
CA ALA A 423 -21.10 31.59 5.23
C ALA A 423 -22.28 31.95 4.33
N ASP A 424 -22.08 32.85 3.38
CA ASP A 424 -23.06 33.26 2.40
C ASP A 424 -23.00 32.37 1.14
N PRO A 425 -24.00 31.52 0.87
CA PRO A 425 -24.02 30.70 -0.34
C PRO A 425 -23.97 31.51 -1.65
N ALA A 426 -24.46 32.77 -1.63
CA ALA A 426 -24.44 33.65 -2.79
C ALA A 426 -23.04 34.27 -3.05
N SER A 427 -22.12 34.17 -2.10
CA SER A 427 -20.74 34.67 -2.23
C SER A 427 -19.82 33.76 -3.03
N GLU A 428 -20.34 32.70 -3.60
CA GLU A 428 -19.51 31.73 -4.33
C GLU A 428 -18.72 32.38 -5.47
N GLU A 429 -17.44 32.05 -5.51
CA GLU A 429 -16.52 32.40 -6.58
C GLU A 429 -15.74 31.14 -6.97
N GLU A 430 -15.99 30.61 -8.18
CA GLU A 430 -15.25 29.47 -8.69
C GLU A 430 -13.77 29.83 -8.86
N ILE A 431 -12.88 29.04 -8.26
CA ILE A 431 -11.43 29.19 -8.36
C ILE A 431 -10.91 28.37 -9.52
N ILE A 432 -11.18 27.06 -9.53
CA ILE A 432 -10.70 26.14 -10.55
C ILE A 432 -11.69 25.01 -10.75
N ARG A 433 -11.79 24.52 -11.98
CA ARG A 433 -12.66 23.42 -12.39
C ARG A 433 -11.85 22.31 -13.03
N PHE A 434 -12.23 21.07 -12.73
CA PHE A 434 -11.63 19.85 -13.26
C PHE A 434 -12.71 19.06 -14.00
N GLU A 435 -12.59 18.92 -15.30
CA GLU A 435 -13.39 17.95 -16.02
C GLU A 435 -12.74 16.57 -15.90
N LYS A 436 -13.53 15.55 -15.57
CA LYS A 436 -13.06 14.18 -15.37
C LYS A 436 -13.81 13.19 -16.25
N PRO A 437 -13.13 12.11 -16.71
CA PRO A 437 -13.77 11.15 -17.61
C PRO A 437 -14.71 10.16 -16.89
N PHE A 438 -14.49 9.92 -15.58
CA PHE A 438 -15.23 8.95 -14.78
C PHE A 438 -15.70 9.55 -13.46
N TRP A 439 -16.56 8.84 -12.73
CA TRP A 439 -17.18 9.29 -11.47
C TRP A 439 -16.26 9.13 -10.24
N ASN A 440 -15.21 8.34 -10.33
CA ASN A 440 -14.32 7.98 -9.23
C ASN A 440 -12.92 8.62 -9.38
N HIS A 441 -12.07 8.43 -8.39
CA HIS A 441 -10.75 9.03 -8.21
C HIS A 441 -10.81 10.55 -8.16
N ASP A 442 -11.66 11.06 -7.27
CA ASP A 442 -11.85 12.50 -7.11
C ASP A 442 -10.75 13.17 -6.27
N GLY A 443 -10.07 12.42 -5.38
CA GLY A 443 -9.17 13.00 -4.40
C GLY A 443 -9.93 13.96 -3.48
N GLY A 444 -9.74 15.25 -3.68
CA GLY A 444 -10.59 16.30 -3.13
C GLY A 444 -10.12 16.92 -1.82
N THR A 445 -8.96 16.54 -1.29
CA THR A 445 -8.38 17.27 -0.16
C THR A 445 -7.81 18.60 -0.62
N ILE A 446 -8.16 19.66 0.10
CA ILE A 446 -7.57 20.98 -0.04
C ILE A 446 -7.01 21.44 1.30
N ALA A 447 -5.84 22.07 1.29
CA ALA A 447 -5.19 22.57 2.49
C ALA A 447 -4.29 23.77 2.16
N PHE A 448 -4.17 24.71 3.11
CA PHE A 448 -3.16 25.75 3.01
C PHE A 448 -1.81 25.23 3.51
N GLY A 449 -0.77 25.43 2.70
CA GLY A 449 0.60 25.16 3.11
C GLY A 449 1.13 26.20 4.09
N PRO A 450 2.27 25.92 4.75
CA PRO A 450 2.96 26.89 5.61
C PRO A 450 3.43 28.14 4.85
N ASP A 451 3.49 28.07 3.53
CA ASP A 451 3.81 29.16 2.60
C ASP A 451 2.60 30.05 2.25
N GLY A 452 1.40 29.69 2.74
CA GLY A 452 0.17 30.44 2.55
C GLY A 452 -0.57 30.16 1.23
N TYR A 453 -0.08 29.28 0.38
CA TYR A 453 -0.73 28.88 -0.86
C TYR A 453 -1.71 27.73 -0.65
N LEU A 454 -2.71 27.63 -1.54
CA LEU A 454 -3.69 26.54 -1.52
C LEU A 454 -3.18 25.33 -2.30
N TYR A 455 -3.13 24.18 -1.63
CA TYR A 455 -2.80 22.89 -2.22
C TYR A 455 -4.07 22.08 -2.44
N ILE A 456 -4.16 21.40 -3.58
CA ILE A 456 -5.36 20.66 -4.02
C ILE A 456 -4.92 19.30 -4.54
N THR A 457 -5.51 18.20 -4.03
CA THR A 457 -5.35 16.88 -4.64
C THR A 457 -6.45 16.63 -5.66
N HIS A 458 -6.10 16.01 -6.77
CA HIS A 458 -7.05 15.42 -7.70
C HIS A 458 -6.52 14.07 -8.19
N GLY A 459 -7.38 13.05 -8.20
CA GLY A 459 -7.02 11.74 -8.74
C GLY A 459 -6.83 11.74 -10.26
N ASP A 460 -6.44 10.62 -10.81
CA ASP A 460 -6.11 10.43 -12.23
C ASP A 460 -7.34 10.52 -13.17
N GLY A 461 -8.53 10.74 -12.62
CA GLY A 461 -9.78 10.88 -13.35
C GLY A 461 -10.61 9.61 -13.41
N GLY A 462 -10.17 8.53 -12.76
CA GLY A 462 -10.97 7.35 -12.52
C GLY A 462 -10.79 6.18 -13.49
N ASN A 463 -11.60 5.14 -13.27
CA ASN A 463 -11.51 3.82 -13.88
C ASN A 463 -10.23 3.07 -13.46
N GLY A 464 -10.02 1.84 -13.96
CA GLY A 464 -8.82 1.06 -13.70
C GLY A 464 -7.66 1.42 -14.62
N ASN A 465 -6.44 1.35 -14.09
CA ASN A 465 -5.19 1.42 -14.85
C ASN A 465 -4.87 2.77 -15.52
N ASP A 466 -5.51 3.86 -15.10
CA ASP A 466 -5.32 5.20 -15.67
C ASP A 466 -5.37 5.18 -17.22
N PRO A 467 -6.53 4.94 -17.84
CA PRO A 467 -6.65 4.66 -19.26
C PRO A 467 -6.23 5.83 -20.16
N PHE A 468 -6.12 7.04 -19.61
CA PHE A 468 -5.71 8.25 -20.33
C PHE A 468 -4.30 8.72 -19.96
N GLU A 469 -3.55 7.94 -19.14
CA GLU A 469 -2.17 8.23 -18.72
C GLU A 469 -2.04 9.59 -18.00
N ASN A 470 -3.11 9.99 -17.30
CA ASN A 470 -3.18 11.27 -16.62
C ASN A 470 -2.12 11.42 -15.54
N GLY A 471 -1.80 10.35 -14.80
CA GLY A 471 -0.80 10.37 -13.74
C GLY A 471 0.53 10.97 -14.19
N GLN A 472 1.05 10.54 -15.35
CA GLN A 472 2.32 11.00 -15.92
C GLN A 472 2.20 12.19 -16.87
N ASN A 473 1.00 12.54 -17.33
CA ASN A 473 0.80 13.63 -18.30
C ASN A 473 0.82 15.00 -17.62
N LEU A 474 1.86 15.78 -17.84
CA LEU A 474 2.01 17.14 -17.29
C LEU A 474 1.13 18.21 -17.97
N LYS A 475 0.34 17.86 -18.98
CA LYS A 475 -0.63 18.78 -19.63
C LYS A 475 -2.01 18.74 -19.02
N THR A 476 -2.27 17.85 -18.06
CA THR A 476 -3.54 17.71 -17.35
C THR A 476 -3.36 17.96 -15.87
N LEU A 477 -4.44 18.36 -15.21
CA LEU A 477 -4.47 18.58 -13.75
C LEU A 477 -4.88 17.33 -12.97
N LEU A 478 -5.18 16.22 -13.67
CA LEU A 478 -5.59 14.95 -13.09
C LEU A 478 -4.37 14.12 -12.65
N GLY A 479 -4.46 13.40 -11.54
CA GLY A 479 -3.36 12.63 -10.96
C GLY A 479 -2.25 13.50 -10.36
N LYS A 480 -2.63 14.60 -9.71
CA LYS A 480 -1.73 15.70 -9.29
C LYS A 480 -2.00 16.20 -7.88
N VAL A 481 -0.99 16.84 -7.32
CA VAL A 481 -1.16 17.89 -6.33
C VAL A 481 -0.87 19.23 -7.00
N LEU A 482 -1.81 20.16 -6.90
CA LEU A 482 -1.72 21.52 -7.44
C LEU A 482 -1.39 22.49 -6.32
N ARG A 483 -0.78 23.65 -6.67
CA ARG A 483 -0.47 24.75 -5.72
C ARG A 483 -0.80 26.07 -6.34
N LEU A 484 -1.71 26.83 -5.72
CA LEU A 484 -2.31 28.05 -6.24
C LEU A 484 -2.14 29.22 -5.28
N ASP A 485 -1.88 30.39 -5.81
CA ASP A 485 -1.96 31.68 -5.12
C ASP A 485 -3.37 32.25 -5.27
N ILE A 486 -4.19 32.09 -4.23
CA ILE A 486 -5.59 32.52 -4.25
C ILE A 486 -5.77 33.98 -3.76
N ASP A 487 -4.74 34.62 -3.27
CA ASP A 487 -4.76 36.04 -2.87
C ASP A 487 -4.65 36.98 -4.08
N HIS A 488 -4.13 36.49 -5.21
CA HIS A 488 -3.96 37.24 -6.44
C HIS A 488 -4.72 36.59 -7.59
N LYS A 489 -5.11 37.41 -8.55
CA LYS A 489 -5.75 36.99 -9.81
C LYS A 489 -4.83 37.29 -10.98
N ALA A 490 -4.74 36.37 -11.93
CA ALA A 490 -3.90 36.56 -13.14
C ALA A 490 -4.54 35.86 -14.34
N ASN A 491 -4.28 36.38 -15.54
CA ASN A 491 -4.67 35.79 -16.81
C ASN A 491 -6.18 35.46 -16.95
N GLY A 492 -7.04 36.25 -16.29
CA GLY A 492 -8.48 36.02 -16.29
C GLY A 492 -8.96 34.92 -15.35
N GLN A 493 -8.07 34.32 -14.57
CA GLN A 493 -8.37 33.30 -13.54
C GLN A 493 -8.54 33.96 -12.16
N ASN A 494 -9.29 33.30 -11.29
CA ASN A 494 -9.49 33.73 -9.90
C ASN A 494 -8.36 33.32 -8.96
N TYR A 495 -7.21 32.93 -9.52
CA TYR A 495 -5.96 32.64 -8.83
C TYR A 495 -4.75 33.09 -9.67
N ALA A 496 -3.58 33.09 -9.09
CA ALA A 496 -2.31 33.22 -9.76
C ALA A 496 -1.42 31.97 -9.54
N ILE A 497 -0.38 31.82 -10.38
CA ILE A 497 0.60 30.76 -10.23
C ILE A 497 1.75 31.26 -9.34
N PRO A 498 2.07 30.57 -8.23
CA PRO A 498 3.29 30.87 -7.47
C PRO A 498 4.53 30.79 -8.35
N LYS A 499 5.40 31.81 -8.24
CA LYS A 499 6.58 31.93 -9.13
C LYS A 499 7.55 30.76 -9.02
N ASP A 500 7.57 30.09 -7.87
CA ASP A 500 8.40 28.95 -7.53
C ASP A 500 7.69 27.60 -7.71
N ASN A 501 6.54 27.57 -8.39
CA ASN A 501 5.97 26.30 -8.83
C ASN A 501 6.94 25.58 -9.76
N PRO A 502 7.14 24.26 -9.57
CA PRO A 502 8.21 23.53 -10.26
C PRO A 502 8.06 23.46 -11.78
N PHE A 503 6.84 23.63 -12.29
CA PHE A 503 6.56 23.58 -13.74
C PHE A 503 6.18 24.94 -14.32
N ALA A 504 6.27 26.03 -13.56
CA ALA A 504 6.04 27.38 -14.07
C ALA A 504 7.03 27.74 -15.18
N GLY A 505 6.51 28.18 -16.33
CA GLY A 505 7.32 28.52 -17.51
C GLY A 505 7.85 27.34 -18.32
N GLN A 506 7.42 26.11 -18.01
CA GLN A 506 7.72 24.90 -18.76
C GLN A 506 6.55 24.55 -19.70
N ASP A 507 6.77 23.56 -20.57
CA ASP A 507 5.70 22.99 -21.42
C ASP A 507 4.84 22.01 -20.63
N ALA A 508 4.21 22.49 -19.56
CA ALA A 508 3.39 21.78 -18.59
C ALA A 508 2.32 22.72 -18.01
N ALA A 509 1.33 22.15 -17.33
CA ALA A 509 0.37 22.93 -16.55
C ALA A 509 1.10 23.57 -15.34
N PRO A 510 1.12 24.91 -15.23
CA PRO A 510 1.93 25.60 -14.22
C PRO A 510 1.37 25.47 -12.79
N GLU A 511 0.15 25.01 -12.62
CA GLU A 511 -0.51 24.71 -11.35
C GLU A 511 0.12 23.51 -10.64
N ILE A 512 0.73 22.59 -11.40
CA ILE A 512 1.25 21.33 -10.87
C ILE A 512 2.37 21.59 -9.89
N TRP A 513 2.24 20.97 -8.69
CA TRP A 513 3.28 20.95 -7.65
C TRP A 513 3.92 19.57 -7.52
N ALA A 514 3.13 18.49 -7.64
CA ALA A 514 3.59 17.10 -7.69
C ALA A 514 2.68 16.27 -8.62
N TYR A 515 3.17 15.13 -9.12
CA TYR A 515 2.46 14.33 -10.11
C TYR A 515 2.77 12.83 -9.98
N GLY A 516 2.12 12.02 -10.81
CA GLY A 516 2.28 10.57 -10.78
C GLY A 516 1.56 9.95 -9.59
N LEU A 517 0.39 10.49 -9.26
CA LEU A 517 -0.47 10.05 -8.17
C LEU A 517 -1.75 9.45 -8.74
N ARG A 518 -2.31 8.43 -8.07
CA ARG A 518 -3.52 7.77 -8.53
C ARG A 518 -4.78 8.41 -7.94
N ASN A 519 -4.93 8.38 -6.64
CA ASN A 519 -6.09 8.91 -5.93
C ASN A 519 -5.73 9.25 -4.48
N VAL A 520 -5.04 10.36 -4.28
CA VAL A 520 -4.71 10.87 -2.94
C VAL A 520 -6.00 11.29 -2.26
N TRP A 521 -6.55 10.39 -1.42
CA TRP A 521 -7.81 10.64 -0.74
C TRP A 521 -7.66 11.68 0.37
N ARG A 522 -6.64 11.52 1.25
CA ARG A 522 -6.30 12.53 2.26
C ARG A 522 -4.83 12.88 2.23
N MET A 523 -4.58 14.18 2.30
CA MET A 523 -3.27 14.76 2.57
C MET A 523 -3.35 15.71 3.75
N ALA A 524 -2.26 15.88 4.48
CA ALA A 524 -2.16 16.82 5.58
C ALA A 524 -0.73 17.37 5.71
N PHE A 525 -0.63 18.65 6.03
CA PHE A 525 0.63 19.24 6.47
C PHE A 525 0.92 18.88 7.92
N ASP A 526 2.10 18.37 8.20
CA ASP A 526 2.60 18.27 9.57
C ASP A 526 2.82 19.69 10.13
N ARG A 527 2.07 20.06 11.15
CA ARG A 527 2.19 21.37 11.81
C ARG A 527 3.56 21.63 12.43
N GLY A 528 4.32 20.56 12.71
CA GLY A 528 5.64 20.65 13.35
C GLY A 528 6.78 20.82 12.37
N THR A 529 6.75 20.16 11.21
CA THR A 529 7.82 20.17 10.22
C THR A 529 7.48 20.93 8.95
N GLY A 530 6.20 21.11 8.64
CA GLY A 530 5.72 21.66 7.38
C GLY A 530 5.75 20.68 6.21
N GLU A 531 6.07 19.41 6.44
CA GLU A 531 6.05 18.37 5.42
C GLU A 531 4.61 18.00 5.03
N LEU A 532 4.38 17.72 3.76
CA LEU A 532 3.09 17.31 3.24
C LEU A 532 3.03 15.79 3.14
N TRP A 533 2.14 15.17 3.93
CA TRP A 533 1.91 13.74 3.98
C TRP A 533 0.66 13.37 3.21
N ALA A 534 0.68 12.24 2.52
CA ALA A 534 -0.43 11.76 1.72
C ALA A 534 -0.54 10.24 1.75
N GLY A 535 -1.77 9.73 1.80
CA GLY A 535 -2.10 8.34 1.45
C GLY A 535 -2.64 8.32 0.02
N ASP A 536 -2.00 7.56 -0.86
CA ASP A 536 -2.45 7.36 -2.24
C ASP A 536 -3.02 5.96 -2.42
N VAL A 537 -4.28 5.90 -2.86
CA VAL A 537 -5.02 4.64 -3.00
C VAL A 537 -4.52 3.87 -4.22
N GLY A 538 -4.06 2.65 -3.97
CA GLY A 538 -3.56 1.75 -5.00
C GLY A 538 -4.63 1.17 -5.92
N GLN A 539 -4.18 0.40 -6.93
CA GLN A 539 -5.08 -0.16 -7.94
C GLN A 539 -5.40 -1.63 -7.66
N ASN A 540 -4.37 -2.47 -7.53
CA ASN A 540 -4.52 -3.92 -7.52
C ASN A 540 -3.96 -4.59 -6.27
N LEU A 541 -2.77 -4.20 -5.83
CA LEU A 541 -1.99 -4.98 -4.87
C LEU A 541 -1.46 -4.18 -3.69
N TYR A 542 -1.18 -2.88 -3.84
CA TYR A 542 -0.48 -2.11 -2.82
C TYR A 542 -1.11 -0.74 -2.58
N GLU A 543 -1.18 -0.37 -1.30
CA GLU A 543 -1.49 0.97 -0.82
C GLU A 543 -0.19 1.66 -0.41
N GLU A 544 -0.12 3.02 -0.52
CA GLU A 544 1.12 3.73 -0.24
C GLU A 544 0.97 5.01 0.57
N ILE A 545 2.02 5.34 1.32
CA ILE A 545 2.16 6.59 2.07
C ILE A 545 3.36 7.36 1.54
N ASN A 546 3.14 8.62 1.22
CA ASN A 546 4.12 9.52 0.65
C ASN A 546 4.36 10.75 1.53
N ILE A 547 5.62 11.22 1.59
CA ILE A 547 5.95 12.61 1.94
C ILE A 547 6.17 13.35 0.62
N LEU A 548 5.23 14.22 0.28
CA LEU A 548 5.19 14.88 -1.00
C LEU A 548 6.19 16.05 -1.07
N LYS A 549 6.84 16.20 -2.24
CA LYS A 549 7.86 17.20 -2.51
C LYS A 549 7.58 17.94 -3.80
N SER A 550 8.00 19.20 -3.86
CA SER A 550 7.91 20.03 -5.06
C SER A 550 8.60 19.36 -6.26
N GLY A 551 7.89 19.22 -7.37
CA GLY A 551 8.36 18.59 -8.61
C GLY A 551 8.43 17.05 -8.54
N GLY A 552 8.00 16.42 -7.44
CA GLY A 552 8.07 14.97 -7.26
C GLY A 552 7.16 14.22 -8.23
N ASN A 553 7.70 13.13 -8.84
CA ASN A 553 6.96 12.11 -9.57
C ASN A 553 6.82 10.87 -8.69
N TYR A 554 5.59 10.49 -8.32
CA TYR A 554 5.29 9.37 -7.41
C TYR A 554 5.02 8.04 -8.14
N GLY A 555 5.12 8.05 -9.47
CA GLY A 555 5.26 6.85 -10.30
C GLY A 555 4.00 6.30 -10.92
N TRP A 556 2.81 6.65 -10.45
CA TRP A 556 1.56 6.19 -11.08
C TRP A 556 1.44 6.74 -12.52
N ASN A 557 1.18 5.95 -13.55
CA ASN A 557 0.86 4.52 -13.59
C ASN A 557 2.01 3.62 -14.10
N VAL A 558 3.25 4.06 -13.97
CA VAL A 558 4.43 3.23 -14.30
C VAL A 558 4.65 2.18 -13.22
N ARG A 559 4.31 2.54 -11.99
CA ARG A 559 4.36 1.66 -10.83
C ARG A 559 3.17 1.91 -9.90
N GLU A 560 2.86 0.91 -9.08
CA GLU A 560 1.98 0.92 -7.94
C GLU A 560 2.86 0.72 -6.72
N ALA A 561 2.95 1.72 -5.85
CA ALA A 561 3.93 1.78 -4.77
C ALA A 561 5.38 1.55 -5.27
N LEU A 562 6.10 0.57 -4.73
CA LEU A 562 7.47 0.23 -5.18
C LEU A 562 7.50 -0.74 -6.37
N HIS A 563 6.35 -1.29 -6.77
CA HIS A 563 6.27 -2.38 -7.74
C HIS A 563 5.94 -1.89 -9.14
N PRO A 564 6.51 -2.51 -10.19
CA PRO A 564 6.17 -2.18 -11.55
C PRO A 564 4.69 -2.42 -11.84
N PHE A 565 4.01 -1.40 -12.33
CA PHE A 565 2.66 -1.54 -12.85
C PHE A 565 2.67 -1.48 -14.38
N GLY A 566 3.27 -0.45 -14.91
CA GLY A 566 3.72 -0.33 -16.29
C GLY A 566 2.62 -0.11 -17.29
N LYS A 567 2.80 0.92 -18.14
CA LYS A 567 2.06 1.05 -19.38
C LYS A 567 3.00 1.30 -20.54
N LYS A 568 2.56 0.87 -21.73
CA LYS A 568 3.26 1.08 -22.97
C LYS A 568 3.40 2.59 -23.25
N GLY A 569 4.62 3.06 -23.51
CA GLY A 569 4.88 4.45 -23.88
C GLY A 569 5.25 5.40 -22.73
N VAL A 570 5.28 4.96 -21.50
CA VAL A 570 5.73 5.77 -20.37
C VAL A 570 7.25 5.67 -20.22
N ASP A 571 7.93 6.79 -19.92
CA ASP A 571 9.37 6.80 -19.64
C ASP A 571 9.67 6.09 -18.32
N VAL A 572 10.02 4.81 -18.42
CA VAL A 572 10.42 3.98 -17.26
C VAL A 572 11.72 4.44 -16.59
N ASN A 573 12.48 5.34 -17.23
CA ASN A 573 13.70 5.92 -16.67
C ASN A 573 13.45 7.26 -15.95
N ALA A 574 12.21 7.75 -15.93
CA ALA A 574 11.87 8.95 -15.19
C ALA A 574 12.24 8.78 -13.70
N LYS A 575 12.89 9.79 -13.12
CA LYS A 575 13.17 9.80 -11.70
C LYS A 575 11.85 9.82 -10.93
N MET A 576 11.59 8.77 -10.18
CA MET A 576 10.42 8.63 -9.32
C MET A 576 10.83 8.75 -7.85
N VAL A 577 9.94 9.29 -7.04
CA VAL A 577 10.08 9.32 -5.58
C VAL A 577 9.42 8.07 -5.02
N ASP A 578 10.17 7.33 -4.21
CA ASP A 578 9.63 6.14 -3.57
C ASP A 578 8.68 6.52 -2.42
N PRO A 579 7.57 5.78 -2.21
CA PRO A 579 6.77 5.92 -1.02
C PRO A 579 7.61 5.61 0.22
N ILE A 580 7.29 6.24 1.34
CA ILE A 580 7.98 5.94 2.61
C ILE A 580 7.50 4.64 3.22
N TRP A 581 6.27 4.22 2.88
CA TRP A 581 5.63 3.00 3.34
C TRP A 581 4.65 2.48 2.30
N GLU A 582 4.54 1.16 2.23
CA GLU A 582 3.50 0.48 1.46
C GLU A 582 2.96 -0.71 2.24
N TYR A 583 1.77 -1.17 1.89
CA TYR A 583 1.23 -2.43 2.39
C TYR A 583 0.39 -3.13 1.32
N HIS A 584 0.47 -4.47 1.33
CA HIS A 584 -0.23 -5.32 0.37
C HIS A 584 -1.75 -5.37 0.66
N HIS A 585 -2.56 -5.61 -0.36
CA HIS A 585 -4.03 -5.72 -0.27
C HIS A 585 -4.54 -6.87 0.63
N ASP A 586 -3.68 -7.77 1.07
CA ASP A 586 -3.99 -8.73 2.15
C ASP A 586 -4.11 -8.05 3.53
N VAL A 587 -3.55 -6.85 3.70
CA VAL A 587 -3.60 -6.06 4.94
C VAL A 587 -4.76 -5.08 4.91
N GLY A 588 -4.96 -4.42 3.77
CA GLY A 588 -6.01 -3.44 3.53
C GLY A 588 -6.04 -3.06 2.06
N LYS A 589 -7.17 -2.51 1.57
CA LYS A 589 -7.40 -2.32 0.13
C LYS A 589 -7.78 -0.91 -0.28
N SER A 590 -7.76 0.03 0.65
CA SER A 590 -8.09 1.43 0.36
C SER A 590 -7.62 2.31 1.50
N ILE A 591 -6.41 2.85 1.35
CA ILE A 591 -5.86 3.76 2.34
C ILE A 591 -6.67 5.05 2.40
N THR A 592 -7.06 5.43 3.60
CA THR A 592 -7.73 6.72 3.82
C THR A 592 -6.73 7.88 3.82
N GLY A 593 -5.47 7.63 4.17
CA GLY A 593 -4.53 8.67 4.56
C GLY A 593 -4.79 9.13 5.98
N GLY A 594 -4.33 10.34 6.37
CA GLY A 594 -4.47 10.75 7.74
C GLY A 594 -3.81 12.08 8.09
N VAL A 595 -3.36 12.19 9.35
CA VAL A 595 -2.74 13.39 9.92
C VAL A 595 -1.50 13.05 10.77
N VAL A 596 -0.52 13.94 10.85
CA VAL A 596 0.59 13.81 11.80
C VAL A 596 0.17 14.34 13.15
N TYR A 597 0.13 13.50 14.17
CA TYR A 597 -0.35 13.87 15.50
C TYR A 597 0.57 14.90 16.18
N ARG A 598 -0.02 16.04 16.57
CA ARG A 598 0.65 17.13 17.28
C ARG A 598 -0.13 17.61 18.51
N GLY A 599 -1.13 16.81 18.92
CA GLY A 599 -1.88 17.04 20.15
C GLY A 599 -1.04 16.81 21.42
N LYS A 600 -1.61 17.12 22.58
CA LYS A 600 -0.95 17.04 23.88
C LYS A 600 -1.46 15.91 24.76
N LYS A 601 -2.65 15.34 24.44
CA LYS A 601 -3.30 14.33 25.29
C LYS A 601 -2.62 12.96 25.20
N LEU A 602 -2.09 12.61 24.02
CA LEU A 602 -1.46 11.30 23.75
C LEU A 602 -0.01 11.52 23.29
N THR A 603 0.86 11.85 24.23
CA THR A 603 2.26 12.22 23.94
C THR A 603 3.05 11.10 23.28
N GLU A 604 2.65 9.85 23.45
CA GLU A 604 3.20 8.67 22.79
C GLU A 604 3.00 8.66 21.26
N LEU A 605 2.06 9.47 20.75
CA LEU A 605 1.78 9.62 19.33
C LEU A 605 2.48 10.82 18.68
N THR A 606 3.14 11.68 19.47
CA THR A 606 3.69 12.93 18.95
C THR A 606 4.66 12.70 17.80
N GLY A 607 4.34 13.24 16.62
CA GLY A 607 5.13 13.09 15.39
C GLY A 607 4.81 11.83 14.58
N SER A 608 3.91 10.97 15.06
CA SER A 608 3.44 9.83 14.28
C SER A 608 2.36 10.24 13.29
N TYR A 609 2.43 9.70 12.08
CA TYR A 609 1.36 9.80 11.09
C TYR A 609 0.28 8.78 11.41
N LEU A 610 -0.90 9.27 11.79
CA LEU A 610 -2.08 8.47 12.01
C LEU A 610 -2.76 8.23 10.67
N TYR A 611 -3.01 6.97 10.31
CA TYR A 611 -3.69 6.62 9.07
C TYR A 611 -4.57 5.39 9.27
N ALA A 612 -5.43 5.12 8.31
CA ALA A 612 -6.36 3.99 8.34
C ALA A 612 -6.57 3.40 6.94
N ASP A 613 -7.12 2.20 6.92
CA ASP A 613 -7.66 1.58 5.71
C ASP A 613 -9.20 1.50 5.80
N TYR A 614 -9.87 1.95 4.74
CA TYR A 614 -11.33 2.00 4.68
C TYR A 614 -11.97 0.62 4.66
N VAL A 615 -11.36 -0.35 3.97
CA VAL A 615 -11.92 -1.70 3.77
C VAL A 615 -11.66 -2.59 4.97
N SER A 616 -10.44 -2.61 5.47
CA SER A 616 -10.06 -3.46 6.62
C SER A 616 -10.41 -2.84 7.97
N SER A 617 -10.69 -1.53 8.04
CA SER A 617 -10.94 -0.78 9.27
C SER A 617 -9.76 -0.75 10.24
N HIS A 618 -8.57 -1.11 9.81
CA HIS A 618 -7.34 -0.98 10.59
C HIS A 618 -6.96 0.49 10.75
N VAL A 619 -6.40 0.82 11.90
CA VAL A 619 -5.86 2.15 12.24
C VAL A 619 -4.45 1.99 12.75
N TRP A 620 -3.52 2.80 12.25
CA TRP A 620 -2.11 2.73 12.63
C TRP A 620 -1.53 4.11 12.97
N ALA A 621 -0.45 4.07 13.74
CA ALA A 621 0.47 5.17 13.98
C ALA A 621 1.84 4.82 13.40
N LEU A 622 2.24 5.52 12.33
CA LEU A 622 3.49 5.33 11.63
C LEU A 622 4.50 6.39 12.07
N THR A 623 5.71 5.97 12.45
CA THR A 623 6.81 6.87 12.80
C THR A 623 7.91 6.79 11.76
N TYR A 624 8.18 7.92 11.11
CA TYR A 624 9.26 8.07 10.13
C TYR A 624 10.44 8.79 10.76
N ASP A 625 11.63 8.23 10.62
CA ASP A 625 12.88 8.87 11.03
C ASP A 625 13.52 9.56 9.82
N ALA A 626 13.46 10.89 9.77
CA ALA A 626 14.01 11.68 8.66
C ALA A 626 15.54 11.58 8.53
N LYS A 627 16.28 11.25 9.60
CA LYS A 627 17.73 11.09 9.56
C LYS A 627 18.11 9.74 8.94
N LEU A 628 17.35 8.69 9.27
CA LEU A 628 17.53 7.38 8.69
C LEU A 628 16.86 7.25 7.31
N GLY A 629 15.95 8.17 6.96
CA GLY A 629 15.19 8.14 5.71
C GLY A 629 14.23 6.95 5.60
N ARG A 630 13.72 6.43 6.73
CA ARG A 630 12.86 5.24 6.75
C ARG A 630 11.86 5.24 7.91
N VAL A 631 10.83 4.41 7.77
CA VAL A 631 9.91 4.10 8.86
C VAL A 631 10.61 3.24 9.91
N ILE A 632 10.41 3.56 11.18
CA ILE A 632 10.96 2.86 12.35
C ILE A 632 9.87 2.22 13.22
N ALA A 633 8.62 2.66 13.08
CA ALA A 633 7.48 2.05 13.74
C ALA A 633 6.22 2.18 12.87
N ASN A 634 5.39 1.14 12.86
CA ASN A 634 4.04 1.15 12.28
C ASN A 634 3.12 0.34 13.21
N ARG A 635 2.58 1.02 14.22
CA ARG A 635 1.93 0.39 15.36
C ARG A 635 0.42 0.48 15.25
N GLU A 636 -0.25 -0.65 15.40
CA GLU A 636 -1.70 -0.73 15.33
C GLU A 636 -2.37 -0.12 16.56
N ILE A 637 -3.50 0.57 16.33
CA ILE A 637 -4.40 1.11 17.34
C ILE A 637 -5.71 0.32 17.25
N GLN A 638 -6.23 -0.13 18.40
CA GLN A 638 -7.50 -0.87 18.44
C GLN A 638 -8.64 0.01 17.89
N SER A 639 -9.14 -0.34 16.71
CA SER A 639 -10.24 0.36 16.05
C SER A 639 -11.60 -0.16 16.53
N ALA A 640 -12.66 0.65 16.33
CA ALA A 640 -14.04 0.24 16.56
C ALA A 640 -14.57 -0.74 15.50
N GLY A 641 -13.75 -1.14 14.52
CA GLY A 641 -14.14 -2.04 13.43
C GLY A 641 -15.10 -1.40 12.43
N VAL A 642 -15.04 -0.06 12.27
CA VAL A 642 -15.84 0.70 11.33
C VAL A 642 -14.95 1.27 10.22
N PRO A 643 -15.43 1.34 8.96
CA PRO A 643 -14.68 1.97 7.87
C PRO A 643 -14.34 3.42 8.19
N ILE A 644 -13.06 3.80 8.11
CA ILE A 644 -12.63 5.17 8.37
C ILE A 644 -12.61 5.95 7.06
N LEU A 645 -13.52 6.94 6.96
CA LEU A 645 -13.64 7.81 5.77
C LEU A 645 -12.56 8.87 5.72
N SER A 646 -12.16 9.40 6.89
CA SER A 646 -11.30 10.56 6.95
C SER A 646 -10.73 10.76 8.35
N PHE A 647 -9.81 11.70 8.43
CA PHE A 647 -9.25 12.22 9.66
C PHE A 647 -9.49 13.73 9.75
N GLY A 648 -9.26 14.26 10.93
CA GLY A 648 -9.24 15.69 11.15
C GLY A 648 -8.54 16.04 12.46
N GLU A 649 -8.34 17.33 12.66
CA GLU A 649 -7.70 17.86 13.85
C GLU A 649 -8.51 19.04 14.39
N ASP A 650 -8.56 19.15 15.72
CA ASP A 650 -9.04 20.36 16.37
C ASP A 650 -7.94 21.44 16.45
N GLN A 651 -8.29 22.58 17.04
CA GLN A 651 -7.39 23.71 17.17
C GLN A 651 -6.13 23.39 17.97
N ASP A 652 -6.21 22.43 18.92
CA ASP A 652 -5.11 22.02 19.78
C ASP A 652 -4.24 20.90 19.13
N GLY A 653 -4.63 20.41 17.94
CA GLY A 653 -3.96 19.33 17.22
C GLY A 653 -4.33 17.94 17.69
N GLU A 654 -5.44 17.81 18.43
CA GLU A 654 -5.98 16.49 18.76
C GLU A 654 -6.65 15.88 17.53
N ALA A 655 -6.36 14.61 17.28
CA ALA A 655 -6.83 13.91 16.09
C ALA A 655 -8.18 13.25 16.30
N TYR A 656 -9.00 13.30 15.25
CA TYR A 656 -10.30 12.62 15.17
C TYR A 656 -10.36 11.77 13.91
N LEU A 657 -11.11 10.66 14.00
CA LEU A 657 -11.42 9.76 12.90
C LEU A 657 -12.91 9.88 12.56
N LEU A 658 -13.22 9.79 11.27
CA LEU A 658 -14.58 9.99 10.78
C LEU A 658 -15.06 8.75 10.02
N THR A 659 -16.32 8.38 10.26
CA THR A 659 -16.99 7.28 9.55
C THR A 659 -18.39 7.71 9.12
N PHE A 660 -18.96 7.04 8.13
CA PHE A 660 -20.37 7.19 7.84
C PHE A 660 -21.23 6.53 8.93
N THR A 661 -22.41 7.06 9.19
CA THR A 661 -23.22 6.60 10.31
C THR A 661 -24.72 6.80 10.05
N GLN A 662 -25.52 5.84 10.50
CA GLN A 662 -26.98 5.94 10.56
C GLN A 662 -27.47 6.46 11.91
N SER A 663 -26.61 6.49 12.92
CA SER A 663 -26.94 6.92 14.28
C SER A 663 -26.54 8.36 14.60
N GLY A 664 -25.83 9.05 13.68
CA GLY A 664 -25.21 10.36 13.92
C GLY A 664 -23.89 10.30 14.69
N LYS A 665 -23.46 9.12 15.18
CA LYS A 665 -22.23 8.94 15.98
C LYS A 665 -21.04 8.57 15.08
N GLY A 666 -20.69 9.46 14.15
CA GLY A 666 -19.66 9.22 13.14
C GLY A 666 -18.31 9.89 13.40
N ILE A 667 -18.10 10.46 14.58
CA ILE A 667 -16.83 11.07 14.99
C ILE A 667 -16.22 10.25 16.13
N TYR A 668 -14.96 9.84 15.97
CA TYR A 668 -14.20 9.09 16.96
C TYR A 668 -12.95 9.86 17.36
N ARG A 669 -12.51 9.65 18.58
CA ARG A 669 -11.22 10.11 19.14
C ARG A 669 -10.39 8.93 19.61
N LEU A 670 -9.11 9.17 19.80
CA LEU A 670 -8.20 8.18 20.39
C LEU A 670 -8.16 8.36 21.91
N VAL A 671 -8.23 7.23 22.64
CA VAL A 671 -8.12 7.18 24.10
C VAL A 671 -7.25 6.01 24.53
N LYS A 672 -6.71 6.08 25.73
CA LYS A 672 -5.95 4.95 26.31
C LYS A 672 -6.89 3.77 26.54
N SER A 673 -6.44 2.57 26.12
CA SER A 673 -7.14 1.33 26.48
C SER A 673 -7.08 1.13 28.00
N ALA A 674 -8.18 0.67 28.60
CA ALA A 674 -8.12 0.21 29.98
C ALA A 674 -7.13 -0.96 30.09
N LYS A 675 -6.27 -0.93 31.11
CA LYS A 675 -5.33 -2.02 31.40
C LYS A 675 -6.08 -3.29 31.75
#